data_f01449184efa3fe599213e2e855e641c
#
_entry.id   f01449184efa3fe599213e2e855e641c
#
_cell.length_a   1.000
_cell.length_b   1.000
_cell.length_c   1.000
_cell.angle_alpha   90.00
_cell.angle_beta   90.00
_cell.angle_gamma   90.00
#
_symmetry.space_group_name_H-M   'P 1'
#
loop_
_entity.id
_entity.type
_entity.pdbx_description
1 polymer ?
#
loop_
_entity_poly.entity_id
_entity_poly.type
_entity_poly.pdbx_seq_one_letter_code
_entity_poly.pdbx_strand_id
1 'polypeptide(L)'
;MTVKNCYFSPCLQQSGSSRGALPFSLKDYNMKNIFKVSVLTVSLSILAGCSLVGAPDGPLNSPITVFVSNDIITLSETINGKPTAIAVQDGKIINIGQQEALIEAYKNESNLMVDTQFLDKTILPGFVEPHMHIWMSSLLLSMDFITPADWAFPWGYVKGVQNEKAYFDQLARLERSLPEGEPLITWGYHNYFHGQNMNKSALNKLSETRPIIVWHRSFHEVYFNDAALTVLGWNQADWEGKKISQLNWDNGHAYETGLKAIMNELFTYFFESGRFAEGIKRSKDYVHSGGITTVIDPGVLLSPEMFNEMVDVLMKDTFPMDYWLIPAGNFTYMLSQNDAEKGKALAEQQTRTYKESDQIKWLPKYVKLFSDGAMYSQLMHMKDGYTDGHEGEWIQKPEELEDSMRPYWNDDYTVIVHANGDLGFETAIDIVETLNKDTPREDHRTGYHHLGFTGLDDINRAVEQGANFSVNPYYTHILGELYSVHGIGKERAENMSRGQSFIEAGGILSLHSDAPMAPAQPLSLAWAAVNRIGLSGSRTLGPLERISVEDALKAITINAAYTARLENEIGTIDVGKYANFTVLDQSPFEVDPKELDKITIAATVYHGESAPVKHSNAGLDMTHGSHKAVRLINMLSARDGSGDFCSTSIEMQSSALGVTEH
;
A
#
# COMPACT_ATOMS: atom_id res chain seq x y z
N MET A 1 -39.61 43.15 -20.92
CA MET A 1 -40.63 43.54 -19.92
C MET A 1 -40.17 42.92 -18.62
N THR A 2 -39.39 43.66 -17.87
CA THR A 2 -39.73 44.42 -16.64
C THR A 2 -40.10 43.50 -15.46
N VAL A 3 -39.14 43.19 -14.58
CA VAL A 3 -38.84 43.77 -13.25
C VAL A 3 -39.85 43.40 -12.15
N LYS A 4 -39.40 42.79 -11.06
CA LYS A 4 -39.17 43.43 -9.76
C LYS A 4 -38.64 42.53 -8.66
N ASN A 5 -37.59 43.05 -8.02
CA ASN A 5 -37.04 42.68 -6.71
C ASN A 5 -38.08 42.79 -5.57
N CYS A 6 -37.90 42.04 -4.49
CA CYS A 6 -38.14 42.54 -3.15
C CYS A 6 -37.23 41.89 -2.11
N TYR A 7 -36.40 42.70 -1.50
CA TYR A 7 -35.69 42.50 -0.23
C TYR A 7 -36.67 42.35 0.94
N PHE A 8 -36.30 41.57 1.97
CA PHE A 8 -36.39 41.97 3.38
C PHE A 8 -35.66 41.00 4.32
N SER A 9 -34.69 41.49 5.04
CA SER A 9 -34.17 41.05 6.34
C SER A 9 -34.64 42.07 7.40
N PRO A 10 -34.38 41.92 8.71
CA PRO A 10 -34.27 40.79 9.63
C PRO A 10 -35.19 40.92 10.85
N CYS A 11 -35.33 39.92 11.69
CA CYS A 11 -35.61 40.12 13.12
C CYS A 11 -35.15 38.95 13.99
N LEU A 12 -34.40 39.31 15.00
CA LEU A 12 -33.96 38.52 16.15
C LEU A 12 -35.16 38.08 17.01
N GLN A 13 -35.11 36.83 17.54
CA GLN A 13 -35.23 36.65 18.99
C GLN A 13 -34.96 35.20 19.40
N GLN A 14 -34.32 35.09 20.56
CA GLN A 14 -33.86 33.91 21.28
C GLN A 14 -34.99 32.99 21.74
N SER A 15 -34.74 31.68 21.76
CA SER A 15 -34.89 30.84 22.95
C SER A 15 -34.55 29.37 22.64
N GLY A 16 -33.56 28.84 23.26
CA GLY A 16 -33.64 27.73 24.19
C GLY A 16 -33.59 26.31 23.64
N SER A 17 -32.49 25.67 23.91
CA SER A 17 -32.30 24.25 24.28
C SER A 17 -32.37 23.16 23.21
N SER A 18 -31.28 22.55 23.06
CA SER A 18 -30.84 21.17 23.32
C SER A 18 -30.54 20.27 22.11
N ARG A 19 -29.26 19.95 22.05
CA ARG A 19 -28.63 18.63 21.85
C ARG A 19 -28.78 17.92 20.51
N GLY A 20 -27.62 17.68 19.92
CA GLY A 20 -27.42 16.68 18.91
C GLY A 20 -26.11 16.81 18.15
N ALA A 21 -25.00 17.07 18.82
CA ALA A 21 -23.67 16.85 18.24
C ALA A 21 -23.23 15.44 18.61
N LEU A 22 -22.85 14.64 17.63
CA LEU A 22 -22.20 13.36 17.85
C LEU A 22 -20.83 13.59 18.48
N PRO A 23 -20.51 12.95 19.60
CA PRO A 23 -19.28 13.18 20.30
C PRO A 23 -18.18 12.23 19.84
N PHE A 24 -17.20 12.74 19.12
CA PHE A 24 -15.85 12.33 19.42
C PHE A 24 -15.38 13.20 20.59
N SER A 25 -15.73 12.76 21.78
CA SER A 25 -15.37 13.43 23.02
C SER A 25 -14.03 12.96 23.52
N LEU A 26 -12.98 13.71 23.24
CA LEU A 26 -11.81 13.80 24.09
C LEU A 26 -12.21 14.57 25.36
N LYS A 27 -12.80 13.92 26.34
CA LYS A 27 -12.91 14.45 27.69
C LYS A 27 -12.60 13.37 28.69
N ASP A 28 -11.74 13.80 29.61
CA ASP A 28 -11.43 13.28 30.93
C ASP A 28 -10.23 12.34 31.05
N TYR A 29 -9.05 12.92 30.89
CA TYR A 29 -7.96 12.58 31.81
C TYR A 29 -7.47 13.86 32.52
N ASN A 30 -7.92 13.95 33.75
CA ASN A 30 -7.65 15.02 34.71
C ASN A 30 -6.22 14.87 35.24
N MET A 31 -5.30 15.70 34.71
CA MET A 31 -3.94 15.82 35.23
C MET A 31 -3.94 16.68 36.51
N LYS A 32 -4.20 16.07 37.66
CA LYS A 32 -3.76 16.61 38.95
C LYS A 32 -3.43 15.45 39.90
N ASN A 33 -2.20 15.47 40.34
CA ASN A 33 -1.52 14.70 41.37
C ASN A 33 -0.57 13.63 40.84
N ILE A 34 0.72 14.00 40.85
CA ILE A 34 1.80 13.30 41.54
C ILE A 34 3.07 14.17 41.37
N PHE A 35 3.27 15.10 42.32
CA PHE A 35 4.59 15.54 42.73
C PHE A 35 4.69 15.21 44.23
N LYS A 36 5.41 14.19 44.57
CA LYS A 36 6.06 14.03 45.89
C LYS A 36 7.46 13.51 45.64
N VAL A 37 8.39 14.43 45.76
CA VAL A 37 9.82 14.17 45.90
C VAL A 37 10.05 13.50 47.26
N SER A 38 10.77 12.38 47.25
CA SER A 38 11.43 11.87 48.46
C SER A 38 12.92 11.70 48.13
N VAL A 39 13.69 12.60 48.70
CA VAL A 39 15.16 12.52 48.79
C VAL A 39 15.47 11.47 49.87
N LEU A 40 16.22 10.44 49.49
CA LEU A 40 16.88 9.56 50.48
C LEU A 40 18.36 9.49 50.15
N THR A 41 19.13 10.14 51.00
CA THR A 41 20.58 10.04 51.12
C THR A 41 20.95 8.66 51.64
N VAL A 42 21.85 7.94 50.97
CA VAL A 42 22.54 6.77 51.55
C VAL A 42 24.05 6.94 51.32
N SER A 43 24.72 6.80 52.45
CA SER A 43 26.12 7.01 52.68
C SER A 43 27.03 5.95 52.05
N LEU A 44 28.21 6.38 51.64
CA LEU A 44 29.36 5.57 51.22
C LEU A 44 29.80 4.59 52.29
N SER A 45 30.02 3.33 51.94
CA SER A 45 30.92 2.42 52.63
C SER A 45 31.85 1.77 51.61
N ILE A 46 33.10 2.13 51.68
CA ILE A 46 34.19 1.53 50.88
C ILE A 46 34.57 0.22 51.58
N LEU A 47 34.48 -0.89 50.85
CA LEU A 47 35.19 -2.14 51.17
C LEU A 47 35.94 -2.62 49.93
N ALA A 48 37.24 -2.54 49.99
CA ALA A 48 38.13 -3.09 48.99
C ALA A 48 38.07 -4.62 48.98
N GLY A 49 37.64 -5.17 47.82
CA GLY A 49 37.79 -6.58 47.48
C GLY A 49 38.42 -6.69 46.11
N CYS A 50 39.71 -6.98 46.06
CA CYS A 50 40.39 -7.36 44.82
C CYS A 50 39.79 -8.66 44.31
N SER A 51 38.97 -8.58 43.25
CA SER A 51 38.68 -9.68 42.36
C SER A 51 39.19 -9.28 41.00
N LEU A 52 40.10 -10.08 40.47
CA LEU A 52 40.55 -10.01 39.09
C LEU A 52 39.31 -10.15 38.15
N VAL A 53 38.76 -9.02 37.78
CA VAL A 53 37.83 -8.94 36.65
C VAL A 53 38.72 -8.89 35.43
N GLY A 54 38.66 -9.95 34.59
CA GLY A 54 39.26 -9.96 33.27
C GLY A 54 38.88 -8.68 32.53
N ALA A 55 39.80 -8.11 31.78
CA ALA A 55 39.52 -6.97 30.92
C ALA A 55 38.26 -7.29 30.09
N PRO A 56 37.36 -6.32 29.91
CA PRO A 56 36.27 -6.53 28.96
C PRO A 56 36.92 -6.81 27.61
N ASP A 57 36.59 -7.92 27.01
CA ASP A 57 36.91 -8.19 25.61
C ASP A 57 36.55 -6.93 24.84
N GLY A 58 37.50 -6.39 24.03
CA GLY A 58 37.20 -5.27 23.14
C GLY A 58 36.03 -5.61 22.24
N PRO A 59 35.39 -4.67 21.58
CA PRO A 59 34.24 -4.92 20.77
C PRO A 59 34.56 -6.09 19.84
N LEU A 60 33.79 -7.21 19.99
CA LEU A 60 33.83 -8.32 19.05
C LEU A 60 33.53 -7.66 17.69
N ASN A 61 34.49 -7.66 16.76
CA ASN A 61 34.24 -7.19 15.40
C ASN A 61 33.05 -7.99 14.86
N SER A 62 32.01 -7.30 14.45
CA SER A 62 30.84 -7.91 13.84
C SER A 62 31.29 -8.75 12.63
N PRO A 63 30.68 -9.89 12.34
CA PRO A 63 31.08 -10.72 11.22
C PRO A 63 30.98 -9.95 9.90
N ILE A 64 31.96 -10.18 9.02
CA ILE A 64 31.90 -9.73 7.63
C ILE A 64 31.30 -10.88 6.83
N THR A 65 30.15 -10.63 6.16
CA THR A 65 29.55 -11.57 5.24
C THR A 65 29.84 -11.14 3.80
N VAL A 66 30.42 -12.03 3.01
CA VAL A 66 30.64 -11.84 1.57
C VAL A 66 29.59 -12.64 0.81
N PHE A 67 28.58 -11.97 0.31
CA PHE A 67 27.59 -12.55 -0.58
C PHE A 67 28.18 -12.71 -1.97
N VAL A 68 28.02 -13.90 -2.56
CA VAL A 68 28.61 -14.26 -3.86
C VAL A 68 27.49 -14.60 -4.86
N SER A 69 27.58 -14.00 -6.04
CA SER A 69 26.70 -14.29 -7.17
C SER A 69 27.45 -14.07 -8.50
N ASN A 70 27.12 -14.90 -9.51
CA ASN A 70 27.63 -14.73 -10.87
C ASN A 70 26.97 -13.55 -11.61
N ASP A 71 25.83 -13.02 -11.10
CA ASP A 71 25.11 -11.91 -11.70
C ASP A 71 24.64 -10.93 -10.62
N ILE A 72 25.36 -9.83 -10.48
CA ILE A 72 25.02 -8.71 -9.57
C ILE A 72 24.73 -7.48 -10.41
N ILE A 73 23.47 -7.04 -10.36
CA ILE A 73 22.98 -5.81 -11.01
C ILE A 73 22.96 -4.71 -9.97
N THR A 74 23.95 -3.81 -10.00
CA THR A 74 24.11 -2.78 -8.96
C THR A 74 23.17 -1.59 -9.11
N LEU A 75 22.73 -1.28 -10.33
CA LEU A 75 22.05 -0.03 -10.72
C LEU A 75 22.79 1.23 -10.26
N SER A 76 24.08 1.11 -9.97
CA SER A 76 24.97 2.18 -9.52
C SER A 76 25.65 2.86 -10.71
N GLU A 77 25.77 4.18 -10.65
CA GLU A 77 26.55 4.97 -11.61
C GLU A 77 28.04 4.99 -11.27
N THR A 78 28.42 4.54 -10.06
CA THR A 78 29.80 4.61 -9.56
C THR A 78 30.56 3.29 -9.74
N ILE A 79 29.87 2.17 -9.89
CA ILE A 79 30.46 0.84 -10.04
C ILE A 79 30.65 0.51 -11.52
N ASN A 80 31.93 0.34 -11.90
CA ASN A 80 32.28 -0.06 -13.25
C ASN A 80 32.50 -1.58 -13.34
N GLY A 81 31.91 -2.21 -14.37
CA GLY A 81 32.03 -3.63 -14.62
C GLY A 81 30.98 -4.47 -13.89
N LYS A 82 31.13 -5.78 -13.94
CA LYS A 82 30.23 -6.75 -13.28
C LYS A 82 30.90 -7.32 -12.03
N PRO A 83 30.54 -6.87 -10.82
CA PRO A 83 31.01 -7.47 -9.59
C PRO A 83 30.44 -8.89 -9.44
N THR A 84 31.14 -9.74 -8.69
CA THR A 84 30.70 -11.10 -8.36
C THR A 84 30.55 -11.30 -6.85
N ALA A 85 30.84 -10.28 -6.05
CA ALA A 85 30.67 -10.33 -4.59
C ALA A 85 30.40 -8.96 -3.96
N ILE A 86 29.71 -9.01 -2.83
CA ILE A 86 29.36 -7.87 -1.98
C ILE A 86 29.75 -8.20 -0.54
N ALA A 87 30.65 -7.42 0.06
CA ALA A 87 31.02 -7.56 1.47
C ALA A 87 30.14 -6.65 2.33
N VAL A 88 29.58 -7.23 3.39
CA VAL A 88 28.62 -6.60 4.29
C VAL A 88 29.09 -6.73 5.74
N GLN A 89 28.97 -5.66 6.51
CA GLN A 89 29.21 -5.62 7.94
C GLN A 89 28.22 -4.66 8.60
N ASP A 90 27.68 -5.02 9.74
CA ASP A 90 26.69 -4.21 10.49
C ASP A 90 25.50 -3.72 9.63
N GLY A 91 25.01 -4.59 8.75
CA GLY A 91 23.90 -4.29 7.85
C GLY A 91 24.24 -3.36 6.68
N LYS A 92 25.51 -2.91 6.56
CA LYS A 92 25.98 -1.98 5.53
C LYS A 92 26.93 -2.66 4.54
N ILE A 93 26.86 -2.23 3.29
CA ILE A 93 27.80 -2.63 2.25
C ILE A 93 29.14 -1.93 2.52
N ILE A 94 30.21 -2.70 2.75
CA ILE A 94 31.56 -2.17 3.02
C ILE A 94 32.49 -2.29 1.82
N ASN A 95 32.20 -3.21 0.87
CA ASN A 95 33.01 -3.35 -0.34
C ASN A 95 32.22 -4.12 -1.43
N ILE A 96 32.57 -3.87 -2.69
CA ILE A 96 31.96 -4.52 -3.86
C ILE A 96 33.09 -4.83 -4.85
N GLY A 97 33.10 -6.04 -5.43
CA GLY A 97 34.13 -6.41 -6.39
C GLY A 97 34.09 -7.86 -6.85
N GLN A 98 35.25 -8.36 -7.27
CA GLN A 98 35.37 -9.77 -7.64
C GLN A 98 35.51 -10.62 -6.38
N GLN A 99 34.89 -11.80 -6.38
CA GLN A 99 34.85 -12.73 -5.24
C GLN A 99 36.25 -12.97 -4.64
N GLU A 100 37.22 -13.33 -5.47
CA GLU A 100 38.57 -13.68 -5.01
C GLU A 100 39.25 -12.48 -4.35
N ALA A 101 39.04 -11.27 -4.90
CA ALA A 101 39.62 -10.05 -4.37
C ALA A 101 39.04 -9.70 -3.00
N LEU A 102 37.71 -9.84 -2.81
CA LEU A 102 37.08 -9.58 -1.53
C LEU A 102 37.49 -10.61 -0.46
N ILE A 103 37.51 -11.90 -0.79
CA ILE A 103 37.94 -12.95 0.13
C ILE A 103 39.39 -12.72 0.55
N GLU A 104 40.28 -12.37 -0.39
CA GLU A 104 41.69 -12.08 -0.07
C GLU A 104 41.82 -10.83 0.81
N ALA A 105 41.02 -9.78 0.57
CA ALA A 105 41.04 -8.55 1.34
C ALA A 105 40.67 -8.79 2.82
N TYR A 106 39.72 -9.69 3.08
CA TYR A 106 39.18 -9.95 4.43
C TYR A 106 39.65 -11.29 5.04
N LYS A 107 40.59 -12.02 4.42
CA LYS A 107 41.03 -13.37 4.87
C LYS A 107 41.57 -13.43 6.29
N ASN A 108 42.05 -12.32 6.84
CA ASN A 108 42.61 -12.22 8.19
C ASN A 108 41.54 -11.87 9.25
N GLU A 109 40.32 -11.55 8.83
CA GLU A 109 39.20 -11.28 9.75
C GLU A 109 38.72 -12.60 10.35
N SER A 110 38.72 -12.69 11.68
CA SER A 110 38.39 -13.93 12.41
C SER A 110 36.95 -14.41 12.18
N ASN A 111 36.05 -13.50 11.78
CA ASN A 111 34.64 -13.74 11.62
C ASN A 111 34.17 -13.56 10.15
N LEU A 112 35.06 -13.83 9.18
CA LEU A 112 34.68 -13.82 7.77
C LEU A 112 33.75 -14.99 7.45
N MET A 113 32.61 -14.68 6.85
CA MET A 113 31.66 -15.63 6.28
C MET A 113 31.60 -15.41 4.76
N VAL A 114 31.66 -16.48 3.99
CA VAL A 114 31.44 -16.45 2.53
C VAL A 114 30.12 -17.16 2.24
N ASP A 115 29.14 -16.40 1.82
CA ASP A 115 27.80 -16.91 1.50
C ASP A 115 27.67 -17.12 0.00
N THR A 116 27.55 -18.38 -0.41
CA THR A 116 27.42 -18.82 -1.81
C THR A 116 26.01 -19.29 -2.16
N GLN A 117 25.02 -19.09 -1.27
CA GLN A 117 23.65 -19.56 -1.50
C GLN A 117 23.02 -18.94 -2.75
N PHE A 118 23.53 -17.78 -3.18
CA PHE A 118 23.04 -17.05 -4.35
C PHE A 118 23.94 -17.13 -5.58
N LEU A 119 24.88 -18.09 -5.62
CA LEU A 119 25.88 -18.20 -6.70
C LEU A 119 25.24 -18.21 -8.10
N ASP A 120 24.14 -18.96 -8.28
CA ASP A 120 23.42 -19.11 -9.55
C ASP A 120 22.13 -18.25 -9.60
N LYS A 121 22.08 -17.17 -8.83
CA LYS A 121 20.96 -16.24 -8.75
C LYS A 121 21.40 -14.84 -9.18
N THR A 122 20.45 -13.99 -9.51
CA THR A 122 20.69 -12.58 -9.77
C THR A 122 20.41 -11.76 -8.51
N ILE A 123 21.38 -10.97 -8.07
CA ILE A 123 21.22 -10.03 -6.93
C ILE A 123 20.98 -8.62 -7.47
N LEU A 124 19.90 -7.99 -7.04
CA LEU A 124 19.57 -6.58 -7.30
C LEU A 124 19.47 -5.79 -5.98
N PRO A 125 19.49 -4.44 -6.04
CA PRO A 125 19.04 -3.64 -4.90
C PRO A 125 17.64 -4.09 -4.47
N GLY A 126 17.39 -4.08 -3.17
CA GLY A 126 16.07 -4.42 -2.63
C GLY A 126 14.97 -3.55 -3.24
N PHE A 127 13.88 -4.16 -3.66
CA PHE A 127 12.78 -3.44 -4.24
C PHE A 127 12.15 -2.48 -3.23
N VAL A 128 11.79 -1.30 -3.71
CA VAL A 128 11.14 -0.24 -2.95
C VAL A 128 9.74 -0.03 -3.52
N GLU A 129 8.73 -0.16 -2.68
CA GLU A 129 7.35 0.16 -3.01
C GLU A 129 7.03 1.57 -2.50
N PRO A 130 6.99 2.60 -3.38
CA PRO A 130 6.89 3.99 -2.95
C PRO A 130 5.46 4.42 -2.60
N HIS A 131 4.47 3.57 -2.84
CA HIS A 131 3.09 3.86 -2.51
C HIS A 131 2.24 2.59 -2.46
N MET A 132 2.02 2.09 -1.27
CA MET A 132 1.02 1.06 -0.98
C MET A 132 0.48 1.24 0.43
N HIS A 133 -0.64 0.57 0.72
CA HIS A 133 -1.29 0.66 2.03
C HIS A 133 -1.31 -0.73 2.70
N ILE A 134 -0.36 -0.99 3.61
CA ILE A 134 -0.36 -2.26 4.37
C ILE A 134 -1.65 -2.42 5.17
N TRP A 135 -2.13 -1.34 5.81
CA TRP A 135 -3.36 -1.38 6.59
C TRP A 135 -4.59 -1.70 5.74
N MET A 136 -4.73 -1.09 4.55
CA MET A 136 -5.83 -1.36 3.61
C MET A 136 -5.70 -2.76 3.02
N SER A 137 -4.49 -3.18 2.63
CA SER A 137 -4.20 -4.55 2.19
C SER A 137 -4.58 -5.55 3.26
N SER A 138 -4.39 -5.23 4.55
CA SER A 138 -4.79 -6.08 5.67
C SER A 138 -6.30 -6.27 5.77
N LEU A 139 -7.08 -5.25 5.49
CA LEU A 139 -8.54 -5.41 5.39
C LEU A 139 -8.92 -6.31 4.21
N LEU A 140 -8.41 -6.01 3.01
CA LEU A 140 -8.81 -6.69 1.79
C LEU A 140 -8.29 -8.13 1.72
N LEU A 141 -7.05 -8.40 2.13
CA LEU A 141 -6.49 -9.77 2.15
C LEU A 141 -7.14 -10.69 3.18
N SER A 142 -7.99 -10.17 4.07
CA SER A 142 -8.85 -10.95 4.93
C SER A 142 -10.18 -11.37 4.27
N MET A 143 -10.45 -10.90 3.05
CA MET A 143 -11.66 -11.19 2.28
C MET A 143 -11.40 -12.26 1.20
N ASP A 144 -12.45 -12.74 0.57
CA ASP A 144 -12.36 -13.56 -0.63
C ASP A 144 -12.27 -12.66 -1.87
N PHE A 145 -11.37 -12.97 -2.81
CA PHE A 145 -11.16 -12.19 -4.01
C PHE A 145 -12.00 -12.71 -5.17
N ILE A 146 -12.75 -11.82 -5.83
CA ILE A 146 -13.40 -12.04 -7.12
C ILE A 146 -13.12 -10.81 -7.98
N THR A 147 -12.07 -10.87 -8.79
CA THR A 147 -11.52 -9.73 -9.54
C THR A 147 -11.53 -10.00 -11.04
N PRO A 148 -11.44 -8.96 -11.89
CA PRO A 148 -11.33 -9.15 -13.34
C PRO A 148 -10.04 -9.84 -13.79
N ALA A 149 -8.94 -9.63 -13.05
CA ALA A 149 -7.62 -10.18 -13.35
C ALA A 149 -7.23 -11.29 -12.37
N ASP A 150 -6.27 -12.08 -12.79
CA ASP A 150 -5.65 -13.13 -11.98
C ASP A 150 -4.84 -12.52 -10.83
N TRP A 151 -4.80 -13.22 -9.68
CA TRP A 151 -3.99 -12.83 -8.53
C TRP A 151 -3.19 -14.02 -8.00
N ALA A 152 -1.88 -13.82 -7.87
CA ALA A 152 -0.98 -14.78 -7.24
C ALA A 152 -0.65 -14.32 -5.81
N PHE A 153 -0.82 -15.22 -4.85
CA PHE A 153 -0.49 -15.00 -3.44
C PHE A 153 0.49 -16.07 -2.95
N PRO A 154 1.26 -15.83 -1.89
CA PRO A 154 2.09 -16.86 -1.28
C PRO A 154 1.34 -18.14 -0.88
N TRP A 155 0.05 -18.01 -0.62
CA TRP A 155 -0.83 -19.12 -0.22
C TRP A 155 -1.71 -19.66 -1.36
N GLY A 156 -1.60 -19.14 -2.59
CA GLY A 156 -2.33 -19.68 -3.75
C GLY A 156 -2.67 -18.68 -4.84
N TYR A 157 -3.49 -19.12 -5.77
CA TYR A 157 -3.83 -18.39 -6.99
C TYR A 157 -5.33 -18.19 -7.11
N VAL A 158 -5.76 -16.99 -7.46
CA VAL A 158 -7.16 -16.65 -7.74
C VAL A 158 -7.30 -16.30 -9.21
N LYS A 159 -8.12 -17.09 -9.92
CA LYS A 159 -8.43 -16.85 -11.34
C LYS A 159 -9.39 -15.67 -11.48
N GLY A 160 -9.05 -14.75 -12.36
CA GLY A 160 -9.92 -13.62 -12.72
C GLY A 160 -11.18 -14.04 -13.45
N VAL A 161 -12.25 -13.28 -13.25
CA VAL A 161 -13.53 -13.44 -13.95
C VAL A 161 -13.92 -12.11 -14.59
N GLN A 162 -14.41 -12.15 -15.85
CA GLN A 162 -14.61 -10.94 -16.67
C GLN A 162 -16.03 -10.82 -17.23
N ASN A 163 -17.01 -11.47 -16.60
CA ASN A 163 -18.41 -11.31 -16.98
C ASN A 163 -19.33 -11.55 -15.79
N GLU A 164 -20.54 -11.01 -15.88
CA GLU A 164 -21.53 -11.03 -14.81
C GLU A 164 -21.89 -12.46 -14.36
N LYS A 165 -22.15 -13.36 -15.31
CA LYS A 165 -22.53 -14.73 -14.98
C LYS A 165 -21.44 -15.46 -14.19
N ALA A 166 -20.19 -15.37 -14.64
CA ALA A 166 -19.05 -15.98 -13.97
C ALA A 166 -18.83 -15.38 -12.57
N TYR A 167 -19.07 -14.08 -12.40
CA TYR A 167 -18.98 -13.42 -11.11
C TYR A 167 -19.99 -13.97 -10.10
N PHE A 168 -21.27 -14.01 -10.46
CA PHE A 168 -22.33 -14.55 -9.59
C PHE A 168 -22.19 -16.06 -9.36
N ASP A 169 -21.74 -16.84 -10.35
CA ASP A 169 -21.41 -18.26 -10.18
C ASP A 169 -20.29 -18.45 -9.15
N GLN A 170 -19.25 -17.60 -9.17
CA GLN A 170 -18.16 -17.62 -8.20
C GLN A 170 -18.65 -17.20 -6.80
N LEU A 171 -19.43 -16.13 -6.72
CA LEU A 171 -20.01 -15.67 -5.46
C LEU A 171 -20.89 -16.75 -4.80
N ALA A 172 -21.75 -17.39 -5.60
CA ALA A 172 -22.59 -18.51 -5.13
C ALA A 172 -21.76 -19.74 -4.72
N ARG A 173 -20.63 -19.99 -5.35
CA ARG A 173 -19.72 -21.06 -5.00
C ARG A 173 -19.02 -20.81 -3.67
N LEU A 174 -18.53 -19.58 -3.45
CA LEU A 174 -17.94 -19.16 -2.18
C LEU A 174 -18.97 -19.23 -1.05
N GLU A 175 -20.20 -18.75 -1.29
CA GLU A 175 -21.29 -18.81 -0.31
C GLU A 175 -21.49 -20.24 0.21
N ARG A 176 -21.58 -21.22 -0.69
CA ARG A 176 -21.78 -22.64 -0.33
C ARG A 176 -20.56 -23.28 0.35
N SER A 177 -19.35 -22.76 0.13
CA SER A 177 -18.12 -23.33 0.69
C SER A 177 -17.84 -22.89 2.13
N LEU A 178 -18.44 -21.80 2.58
CA LEU A 178 -18.22 -21.25 3.91
C LEU A 178 -19.01 -22.02 4.98
N PRO A 179 -18.45 -22.18 6.20
CA PRO A 179 -19.17 -22.70 7.34
C PRO A 179 -20.47 -21.95 7.62
N GLU A 180 -21.45 -22.63 8.23
CA GLU A 180 -22.70 -22.00 8.66
C GLU A 180 -22.41 -20.84 9.64
N GLY A 181 -23.09 -19.71 9.45
CA GLY A 181 -22.94 -18.52 10.29
C GLY A 181 -21.72 -17.64 9.94
N GLU A 182 -20.80 -18.09 9.07
CA GLU A 182 -19.67 -17.28 8.65
C GLU A 182 -20.09 -16.29 7.56
N PRO A 183 -19.82 -14.98 7.70
CA PRO A 183 -20.14 -14.00 6.67
C PRO A 183 -19.30 -14.21 5.40
N LEU A 184 -19.93 -14.07 4.24
CA LEU A 184 -19.24 -13.95 2.95
C LEU A 184 -18.88 -12.49 2.72
N ILE A 185 -17.59 -12.18 2.75
CA ILE A 185 -17.08 -10.83 2.47
C ILE A 185 -16.10 -10.95 1.31
N THR A 186 -16.42 -10.29 0.19
CA THR A 186 -15.61 -10.34 -1.02
C THR A 186 -15.14 -8.97 -1.44
N TRP A 187 -14.00 -8.92 -2.11
CA TRP A 187 -13.48 -7.72 -2.76
C TRP A 187 -13.20 -7.97 -4.24
N GLY A 188 -13.38 -6.91 -5.05
CA GLY A 188 -12.97 -6.91 -6.44
C GLY A 188 -14.11 -6.82 -7.46
N TYR A 189 -15.37 -6.68 -7.01
CA TYR A 189 -16.48 -6.37 -7.91
C TYR A 189 -16.18 -5.10 -8.71
N HIS A 190 -16.50 -5.13 -10.00
CA HIS A 190 -16.36 -3.97 -10.88
C HIS A 190 -17.48 -3.99 -11.91
N ASN A 191 -18.33 -2.99 -11.88
CA ASN A 191 -19.58 -2.93 -12.66
C ASN A 191 -19.38 -3.09 -14.18
N TYR A 192 -18.29 -2.55 -14.74
CA TYR A 192 -18.02 -2.69 -16.17
C TYR A 192 -17.57 -4.09 -16.60
N PHE A 193 -16.95 -4.87 -15.71
CA PHE A 193 -16.59 -6.26 -15.97
C PHE A 193 -17.69 -7.24 -15.54
N HIS A 194 -18.29 -7.01 -14.37
CA HIS A 194 -19.14 -7.97 -13.69
C HIS A 194 -20.65 -7.63 -13.80
N GLY A 195 -21.01 -6.66 -14.67
CA GLY A 195 -22.39 -6.21 -14.86
C GLY A 195 -22.86 -5.21 -13.80
N GLN A 196 -24.04 -4.61 -14.03
CA GLN A 196 -24.58 -3.53 -13.19
C GLN A 196 -25.70 -4.00 -12.26
N ASN A 197 -25.90 -5.32 -12.13
CA ASN A 197 -27.03 -5.88 -11.38
C ASN A 197 -26.72 -6.18 -9.91
N MET A 198 -25.57 -5.72 -9.39
CA MET A 198 -25.23 -5.88 -7.98
C MET A 198 -26.14 -5.00 -7.13
N ASN A 199 -26.92 -5.64 -6.26
CA ASN A 199 -27.81 -4.98 -5.31
C ASN A 199 -28.27 -5.98 -4.23
N LYS A 200 -28.91 -5.45 -3.19
CA LYS A 200 -29.45 -6.24 -2.07
C LYS A 200 -30.35 -7.41 -2.51
N SER A 201 -31.21 -7.19 -3.48
CA SER A 201 -32.11 -8.25 -3.99
C SER A 201 -31.34 -9.39 -4.65
N ALA A 202 -30.29 -9.09 -5.41
CA ALA A 202 -29.42 -10.11 -6.01
C ALA A 202 -28.66 -10.90 -4.94
N LEU A 203 -28.16 -10.22 -3.90
CA LEU A 203 -27.46 -10.86 -2.78
C LEU A 203 -28.39 -11.68 -1.89
N ASN A 204 -29.61 -11.21 -1.62
CA ASN A 204 -30.64 -11.97 -0.88
C ASN A 204 -31.04 -13.27 -1.63
N LYS A 205 -31.04 -13.27 -2.97
CA LYS A 205 -31.30 -14.51 -3.76
C LYS A 205 -30.20 -15.56 -3.58
N LEU A 206 -28.96 -15.15 -3.27
CA LEU A 206 -27.88 -16.08 -2.95
C LEU A 206 -28.04 -16.67 -1.56
N SER A 207 -28.37 -15.82 -0.57
CA SER A 207 -28.66 -16.25 0.80
C SER A 207 -29.45 -15.18 1.55
N GLU A 208 -30.56 -15.58 2.16
CA GLU A 208 -31.35 -14.73 3.05
C GLU A 208 -30.81 -14.74 4.49
N THR A 209 -29.98 -15.72 4.85
CA THR A 209 -29.50 -15.93 6.21
C THR A 209 -28.01 -15.65 6.40
N ARG A 210 -27.19 -15.83 5.37
CA ARG A 210 -25.77 -15.52 5.43
C ARG A 210 -25.54 -14.03 5.18
N PRO A 211 -24.85 -13.32 6.07
CA PRO A 211 -24.36 -11.97 5.77
C PRO A 211 -23.45 -11.98 4.54
N ILE A 212 -23.80 -11.17 3.54
CA ILE A 212 -23.01 -11.02 2.32
C ILE A 212 -22.64 -9.54 2.16
N ILE A 213 -21.35 -9.27 2.06
CA ILE A 213 -20.79 -7.95 1.80
C ILE A 213 -19.89 -8.07 0.58
N VAL A 214 -20.16 -7.27 -0.44
CA VAL A 214 -19.37 -7.19 -1.67
C VAL A 214 -18.72 -5.83 -1.75
N TRP A 215 -17.40 -5.78 -1.67
CA TRP A 215 -16.65 -4.55 -1.78
C TRP A 215 -16.22 -4.33 -3.23
N HIS A 216 -16.48 -3.11 -3.74
CA HIS A 216 -16.10 -2.72 -5.09
C HIS A 216 -14.57 -2.62 -5.24
N ARG A 217 -14.08 -2.86 -6.45
CA ARG A 217 -12.65 -2.82 -6.80
C ARG A 217 -11.95 -1.50 -6.48
N SER A 218 -12.70 -0.38 -6.54
CA SER A 218 -12.20 0.95 -6.21
C SER A 218 -11.95 1.20 -4.72
N PHE A 219 -12.47 0.35 -3.85
CA PHE A 219 -12.59 0.59 -2.41
C PHE A 219 -13.59 1.68 -2.01
N HIS A 220 -14.22 2.35 -2.96
CA HIS A 220 -15.15 3.47 -2.73
C HIS A 220 -16.61 3.07 -2.58
N GLU A 221 -16.95 1.79 -2.78
CA GLU A 221 -18.32 1.29 -2.77
C GLU A 221 -18.43 -0.07 -2.09
N VAL A 222 -19.55 -0.30 -1.40
CA VAL A 222 -19.89 -1.58 -0.80
C VAL A 222 -21.36 -1.92 -1.03
N TYR A 223 -21.63 -3.20 -1.32
CA TYR A 223 -22.98 -3.75 -1.43
C TYR A 223 -23.21 -4.78 -0.34
N PHE A 224 -24.43 -4.83 0.20
CA PHE A 224 -24.78 -5.72 1.31
C PHE A 224 -26.23 -6.23 1.22
N ASN A 225 -26.47 -7.44 1.75
CA ASN A 225 -27.79 -8.02 1.86
C ASN A 225 -28.43 -7.72 3.23
N ASP A 226 -29.69 -8.15 3.43
CA ASP A 226 -30.42 -7.90 4.68
C ASP A 226 -29.79 -8.60 5.88
N ALA A 227 -29.21 -9.80 5.71
CA ALA A 227 -28.51 -10.51 6.77
C ALA A 227 -27.26 -9.75 7.26
N ALA A 228 -26.55 -9.03 6.37
CA ALA A 228 -25.39 -8.21 6.75
C ALA A 228 -25.78 -7.04 7.65
N LEU A 229 -26.94 -6.43 7.45
CA LEU A 229 -27.44 -5.36 8.32
C LEU A 229 -27.52 -5.80 9.78
N THR A 230 -28.00 -7.04 10.00
CA THR A 230 -28.14 -7.59 11.35
C THR A 230 -26.80 -7.80 12.04
N VAL A 231 -25.81 -8.37 11.33
CA VAL A 231 -24.48 -8.66 11.89
C VAL A 231 -23.68 -7.39 12.16
N LEU A 232 -23.83 -6.37 11.31
CA LEU A 232 -23.15 -5.08 11.47
C LEU A 232 -23.90 -4.14 12.43
N GLY A 233 -25.06 -4.57 12.96
CA GLY A 233 -25.88 -3.75 13.84
C GLY A 233 -26.44 -2.51 13.15
N TRP A 234 -26.55 -2.54 11.81
CA TRP A 234 -27.08 -1.42 11.04
C TRP A 234 -28.59 -1.46 11.04
N ASN A 235 -29.19 -0.41 11.57
CA ASN A 235 -30.62 -0.19 11.54
C ASN A 235 -30.90 1.06 10.71
N GLN A 236 -31.66 0.90 9.63
CA GLN A 236 -32.04 2.02 8.74
C GLN A 236 -32.61 3.22 9.52
N ALA A 237 -33.39 2.95 10.58
CA ALA A 237 -33.98 4.00 11.41
C ALA A 237 -32.94 4.92 12.08
N ASP A 238 -31.73 4.42 12.37
CA ASP A 238 -30.66 5.22 12.97
C ASP A 238 -30.05 6.22 11.98
N TRP A 239 -30.34 6.01 10.70
CA TRP A 239 -29.85 6.82 9.59
C TRP A 239 -30.96 7.72 8.99
N GLU A 240 -32.23 7.50 9.37
CA GLU A 240 -33.35 8.34 8.97
C GLU A 240 -33.15 9.76 9.50
N GLY A 241 -33.20 10.76 8.60
CA GLY A 241 -32.94 12.15 8.92
C GLY A 241 -31.48 12.61 8.79
N LYS A 242 -30.51 11.70 8.73
CA LYS A 242 -29.15 11.99 8.30
C LYS A 242 -29.14 11.99 6.77
N LYS A 243 -29.34 13.11 6.12
CA LYS A 243 -29.43 13.24 4.66
C LYS A 243 -28.12 12.82 3.96
N ILE A 244 -27.80 11.52 3.99
CA ILE A 244 -26.65 10.93 3.33
C ILE A 244 -27.12 10.41 1.98
N SER A 245 -26.91 11.19 0.93
CA SER A 245 -27.45 10.93 -0.41
C SER A 245 -26.87 9.67 -1.06
N GLN A 246 -25.69 9.23 -0.62
CA GLN A 246 -24.93 8.11 -1.21
C GLN A 246 -25.02 6.82 -0.37
N LEU A 247 -26.05 6.72 0.48
CA LEU A 247 -26.42 5.52 1.23
C LEU A 247 -27.82 5.08 0.81
N ASN A 248 -27.89 4.05 -0.04
CA ASN A 248 -29.13 3.52 -0.60
C ASN A 248 -29.51 2.19 0.08
N TRP A 249 -30.36 2.25 1.11
CA TRP A 249 -30.80 1.10 1.87
C TRP A 249 -31.65 0.11 1.07
N ASP A 250 -32.43 0.58 0.11
CA ASP A 250 -33.29 -0.28 -0.72
C ASP A 250 -32.46 -1.16 -1.65
N ASN A 251 -31.38 -0.61 -2.17
CA ASN A 251 -30.44 -1.35 -3.02
C ASN A 251 -29.29 -2.02 -2.23
N GLY A 252 -29.18 -1.76 -0.91
CA GLY A 252 -28.06 -2.27 -0.11
C GLY A 252 -26.71 -1.77 -0.64
N HIS A 253 -26.62 -0.48 -0.97
CA HIS A 253 -25.45 0.12 -1.60
C HIS A 253 -25.03 1.39 -0.86
N ALA A 254 -23.78 1.44 -0.44
CA ALA A 254 -23.15 2.62 0.15
C ALA A 254 -21.90 2.97 -0.65
N TYR A 255 -21.77 4.24 -1.05
CA TYR A 255 -20.62 4.73 -1.80
C TYR A 255 -20.24 6.13 -1.34
N GLU A 256 -18.99 6.53 -1.55
CA GLU A 256 -18.42 7.81 -1.16
C GLU A 256 -18.81 8.25 0.27
N THR A 257 -19.64 9.31 0.41
CA THR A 257 -20.09 9.81 1.72
C THR A 257 -20.94 8.78 2.47
N GLY A 258 -21.68 7.94 1.75
CA GLY A 258 -22.43 6.82 2.32
C GLY A 258 -21.52 5.76 2.91
N LEU A 259 -20.46 5.38 2.19
CA LEU A 259 -19.45 4.45 2.68
C LEU A 259 -18.70 5.04 3.90
N LYS A 260 -18.26 6.29 3.82
CA LYS A 260 -17.63 7.00 4.96
C LYS A 260 -18.51 6.97 6.21
N ALA A 261 -19.82 7.07 6.04
CA ALA A 261 -20.76 7.10 7.16
C ALA A 261 -20.86 5.75 7.90
N ILE A 262 -20.64 4.61 7.20
CA ILE A 262 -20.72 3.26 7.76
C ILE A 262 -19.34 2.61 7.98
N MET A 263 -18.26 3.33 7.66
CA MET A 263 -16.90 2.79 7.68
C MET A 263 -16.46 2.39 9.10
N ASN A 264 -16.88 3.15 10.10
CA ASN A 264 -16.51 2.87 11.49
C ASN A 264 -17.03 1.50 11.96
N GLU A 265 -18.28 1.17 11.64
CA GLU A 265 -18.89 -0.11 12.00
C GLU A 265 -18.25 -1.27 11.22
N LEU A 266 -17.90 -1.06 9.94
CA LEU A 266 -17.15 -2.03 9.15
C LEU A 266 -15.77 -2.29 9.75
N PHE A 267 -15.00 -1.25 10.06
CA PHE A 267 -13.67 -1.39 10.65
C PHE A 267 -13.73 -2.05 12.02
N THR A 268 -14.69 -1.65 12.86
CA THR A 268 -14.91 -2.29 14.15
C THR A 268 -15.18 -3.80 14.00
N TYR A 269 -16.02 -4.18 13.04
CA TYR A 269 -16.27 -5.59 12.75
C TYR A 269 -15.00 -6.35 12.32
N PHE A 270 -14.19 -5.78 11.42
CA PHE A 270 -12.92 -6.40 10.99
C PHE A 270 -11.94 -6.54 12.15
N PHE A 271 -11.87 -5.56 13.01
CA PHE A 271 -11.01 -5.54 14.17
C PHE A 271 -11.46 -6.59 15.21
N GLU A 272 -12.70 -6.51 15.70
CA GLU A 272 -13.24 -7.39 16.74
C GLU A 272 -13.33 -8.86 16.32
N SER A 273 -13.55 -9.14 15.04
CA SER A 273 -13.58 -10.51 14.49
C SER A 273 -12.19 -11.13 14.30
N GLY A 274 -11.11 -10.38 14.53
CA GLY A 274 -9.73 -10.80 14.29
C GLY A 274 -9.33 -10.87 12.81
N ARG A 275 -10.21 -10.46 11.89
CA ARG A 275 -9.92 -10.44 10.44
C ARG A 275 -8.80 -9.47 10.10
N PHE A 276 -8.75 -8.33 10.78
CA PHE A 276 -7.69 -7.34 10.57
C PHE A 276 -6.32 -7.92 10.93
N ALA A 277 -6.17 -8.55 12.11
CA ALA A 277 -4.92 -9.19 12.52
C ALA A 277 -4.46 -10.30 11.56
N GLU A 278 -5.40 -11.12 11.08
CA GLU A 278 -5.09 -12.14 10.07
C GLU A 278 -4.66 -11.51 8.75
N GLY A 279 -5.35 -10.45 8.32
CA GLY A 279 -5.00 -9.70 7.12
C GLY A 279 -3.61 -9.06 7.20
N ILE A 280 -3.19 -8.56 8.38
CA ILE A 280 -1.84 -8.02 8.59
C ILE A 280 -0.77 -9.10 8.34
N LYS A 281 -0.95 -10.32 8.84
CA LYS A 281 -0.02 -11.44 8.58
C LYS A 281 0.07 -11.75 7.10
N ARG A 282 -1.08 -11.80 6.41
CA ARG A 282 -1.15 -12.02 4.97
C ARG A 282 -0.48 -10.89 4.19
N SER A 283 -0.69 -9.63 4.59
CA SER A 283 -0.04 -8.48 3.96
C SER A 283 1.48 -8.57 4.07
N LYS A 284 2.01 -8.92 5.26
CA LYS A 284 3.45 -9.15 5.45
C LYS A 284 4.00 -10.19 4.48
N ASP A 285 3.39 -11.38 4.46
CA ASP A 285 3.84 -12.47 3.59
C ASP A 285 3.71 -12.11 2.10
N TYR A 286 2.65 -11.39 1.74
CA TYR A 286 2.40 -10.97 0.36
C TYR A 286 3.41 -9.93 -0.12
N VAL A 287 3.68 -8.90 0.66
CA VAL A 287 4.68 -7.86 0.35
C VAL A 287 6.07 -8.49 0.25
N HIS A 288 6.45 -9.34 1.20
CA HIS A 288 7.72 -10.07 1.16
C HIS A 288 7.85 -10.94 -0.09
N SER A 289 6.76 -11.58 -0.54
CA SER A 289 6.76 -12.41 -1.76
C SER A 289 7.04 -11.62 -3.04
N GLY A 290 6.79 -10.31 -3.02
CA GLY A 290 7.15 -9.38 -4.10
C GLY A 290 8.62 -8.98 -4.14
N GLY A 291 9.44 -9.43 -3.17
CA GLY A 291 10.85 -9.05 -3.07
C GLY A 291 11.06 -7.64 -2.52
N ILE A 292 10.04 -7.07 -1.89
CA ILE A 292 10.06 -5.70 -1.36
C ILE A 292 10.81 -5.69 -0.02
N THR A 293 11.80 -4.79 0.11
CA THR A 293 12.56 -4.56 1.33
C THR A 293 12.26 -3.21 1.97
N THR A 294 11.54 -2.34 1.29
CA THR A 294 11.13 -1.03 1.80
C THR A 294 9.74 -0.68 1.27
N VAL A 295 8.84 -0.33 2.16
CA VAL A 295 7.47 0.12 1.86
C VAL A 295 7.28 1.54 2.35
N ILE A 296 6.63 2.37 1.53
CA ILE A 296 6.17 3.71 1.89
C ILE A 296 4.65 3.71 1.81
N ASP A 297 3.99 4.10 2.90
CA ASP A 297 2.52 4.13 3.03
C ASP A 297 2.03 5.57 3.19
N PRO A 298 1.66 6.24 2.10
CA PRO A 298 1.20 7.61 2.13
C PRO A 298 -0.31 7.70 2.40
N GLY A 299 -0.67 8.22 3.55
CA GLY A 299 -2.07 8.44 3.91
C GLY A 299 -2.58 7.47 4.96
N VAL A 300 -1.77 7.20 5.98
CA VAL A 300 -2.17 6.33 7.08
C VAL A 300 -3.34 6.93 7.85
N LEU A 301 -4.40 6.13 7.94
CA LEU A 301 -5.66 6.48 8.59
C LEU A 301 -6.18 5.31 9.43
N LEU A 302 -5.64 5.14 10.60
CA LEU A 302 -6.07 4.12 11.57
C LEU A 302 -6.34 4.76 12.93
N SER A 303 -7.21 4.14 13.73
CA SER A 303 -7.26 4.48 15.16
C SER A 303 -5.95 4.06 15.83
N PRO A 304 -5.58 4.67 16.97
CA PRO A 304 -4.39 4.26 17.71
C PRO A 304 -4.37 2.77 18.08
N GLU A 305 -5.53 2.19 18.39
CA GLU A 305 -5.68 0.78 18.74
C GLU A 305 -5.37 -0.13 17.55
N MET A 306 -5.98 0.14 16.39
CA MET A 306 -5.72 -0.61 15.16
C MET A 306 -4.27 -0.46 14.70
N PHE A 307 -3.71 0.75 14.83
CA PHE A 307 -2.32 1.00 14.48
C PHE A 307 -1.37 0.20 15.37
N ASN A 308 -1.58 0.22 16.68
CA ASN A 308 -0.76 -0.54 17.64
C ASN A 308 -0.86 -2.05 17.39
N GLU A 309 -2.07 -2.57 17.08
CA GLU A 309 -2.23 -3.97 16.70
C GLU A 309 -1.46 -4.30 15.44
N MET A 310 -1.50 -3.42 14.43
CA MET A 310 -0.73 -3.60 13.20
C MET A 310 0.76 -3.72 13.48
N VAL A 311 1.32 -2.81 14.28
CA VAL A 311 2.74 -2.84 14.67
C VAL A 311 3.06 -4.12 15.46
N ASP A 312 2.23 -4.49 16.44
CA ASP A 312 2.45 -5.67 17.27
C ASP A 312 2.42 -6.97 16.45
N VAL A 313 1.51 -7.08 15.48
CA VAL A 313 1.41 -8.26 14.59
C VAL A 313 2.57 -8.32 13.60
N LEU A 314 2.95 -7.18 12.98
CA LEU A 314 4.07 -7.13 12.04
C LEU A 314 5.39 -7.50 12.71
N MET A 315 5.62 -6.99 13.93
CA MET A 315 6.88 -7.15 14.67
C MET A 315 6.95 -8.44 15.50
N LYS A 316 5.87 -9.23 15.56
CA LYS A 316 5.85 -10.48 16.34
C LYS A 316 6.84 -11.53 15.83
N ASP A 317 6.99 -11.62 14.50
CA ASP A 317 7.90 -12.52 13.83
C ASP A 317 8.87 -11.72 12.95
N THR A 318 9.79 -12.38 12.23
CA THR A 318 10.68 -11.70 11.27
C THR A 318 9.90 -10.82 10.31
N PHE A 319 10.27 -9.56 10.25
CA PHE A 319 9.74 -8.55 9.33
C PHE A 319 10.90 -7.98 8.50
N PRO A 320 11.25 -8.61 7.35
CA PRO A 320 12.48 -8.31 6.62
C PRO A 320 12.34 -7.10 5.70
N MET A 321 11.82 -5.97 6.22
CA MET A 321 11.63 -4.74 5.45
C MET A 321 11.45 -3.53 6.36
N ASP A 322 11.74 -2.34 5.82
CA ASP A 322 11.35 -1.07 6.42
C ASP A 322 9.93 -0.68 5.98
N TYR A 323 9.16 -0.12 6.91
CA TYR A 323 7.82 0.40 6.67
C TYR A 323 7.74 1.86 7.10
N TRP A 324 7.73 2.75 6.10
CA TRP A 324 7.70 4.18 6.29
C TRP A 324 6.30 4.73 6.10
N LEU A 325 5.84 5.53 7.04
CA LEU A 325 4.50 6.02 7.17
C LEU A 325 4.43 7.51 6.84
N ILE A 326 3.34 7.93 6.20
CA ILE A 326 3.05 9.33 5.92
C ILE A 326 1.62 9.65 6.36
N PRO A 327 1.38 10.70 7.14
CA PRO A 327 0.04 11.03 7.62
C PRO A 327 -0.89 11.52 6.50
N ALA A 328 -2.19 11.23 6.64
CA ALA A 328 -3.25 11.66 5.74
C ALA A 328 -3.68 13.11 6.05
N GLY A 329 -3.02 14.09 5.44
CA GLY A 329 -3.25 15.50 5.70
C GLY A 329 -4.65 15.99 5.30
N ASN A 330 -5.25 15.45 4.23
CA ASN A 330 -6.62 15.76 3.84
C ASN A 330 -7.63 15.32 4.91
N PHE A 331 -7.38 14.18 5.58
CA PHE A 331 -8.25 13.67 6.63
C PHE A 331 -8.15 14.50 7.90
N THR A 332 -6.93 14.84 8.31
CA THR A 332 -6.72 15.71 9.48
C THR A 332 -7.28 17.11 9.25
N TYR A 333 -7.21 17.63 8.02
CA TYR A 333 -7.85 18.87 7.60
C TYR A 333 -9.38 18.78 7.77
N MET A 334 -10.01 17.75 7.22
CA MET A 334 -11.45 17.50 7.34
C MET A 334 -11.88 17.34 8.81
N LEU A 335 -11.18 16.55 9.61
CA LEU A 335 -11.45 16.35 11.04
C LEU A 335 -11.33 17.65 11.85
N SER A 336 -10.51 18.58 11.38
CA SER A 336 -10.32 19.91 11.96
C SER A 336 -11.32 20.97 11.45
N GLN A 337 -12.42 20.52 10.80
CA GLN A 337 -13.45 21.38 10.22
C GLN A 337 -12.88 22.35 9.17
N ASN A 338 -11.97 21.86 8.34
CA ASN A 338 -11.26 22.59 7.30
C ASN A 338 -10.42 23.78 7.83
N ASP A 339 -9.89 23.65 9.05
CA ASP A 339 -8.89 24.56 9.61
C ASP A 339 -7.50 23.99 9.33
N ALA A 340 -6.76 24.58 8.42
CA ALA A 340 -5.49 24.08 7.90
C ALA A 340 -4.39 23.95 8.98
N GLU A 341 -4.28 24.94 9.88
CA GLU A 341 -3.31 24.91 10.96
C GLU A 341 -3.62 23.83 12.01
N LYS A 342 -4.88 23.66 12.35
CA LYS A 342 -5.31 22.58 13.25
C LYS A 342 -5.17 21.21 12.59
N GLY A 343 -5.45 21.11 11.28
CA GLY A 343 -5.26 19.89 10.51
C GLY A 343 -3.80 19.44 10.53
N LYS A 344 -2.87 20.36 10.27
CA LYS A 344 -1.43 20.11 10.39
C LYS A 344 -1.04 19.68 11.80
N ALA A 345 -1.49 20.43 12.82
CA ALA A 345 -1.19 20.10 14.21
C ALA A 345 -1.69 18.70 14.62
N LEU A 346 -2.86 18.28 14.11
CA LEU A 346 -3.42 16.95 14.33
C LEU A 346 -2.58 15.85 13.64
N ALA A 347 -2.15 16.08 12.40
CA ALA A 347 -1.23 15.18 11.71
C ALA A 347 0.11 15.01 12.45
N GLU A 348 0.69 16.11 12.92
CA GLU A 348 1.91 16.08 13.73
C GLU A 348 1.70 15.41 15.10
N GLN A 349 0.52 15.56 15.70
CA GLN A 349 0.18 14.83 16.93
C GLN A 349 0.13 13.32 16.66
N GLN A 350 -0.47 12.89 15.55
CA GLN A 350 -0.53 11.49 15.14
C GLN A 350 0.88 10.89 15.05
N THR A 351 1.81 11.56 14.36
CA THR A 351 3.20 11.07 14.21
C THR A 351 3.97 10.99 15.54
N ARG A 352 3.58 11.76 16.56
CA ARG A 352 4.22 11.73 17.87
C ARG A 352 3.62 10.72 18.85
N THR A 353 2.37 10.31 18.64
CA THR A 353 1.62 9.48 19.60
C THR A 353 1.47 8.03 19.19
N TYR A 354 1.61 7.73 17.89
CA TYR A 354 1.51 6.37 17.41
C TYR A 354 2.82 5.61 17.67
N LYS A 355 2.68 4.33 18.01
CA LYS A 355 3.81 3.46 18.31
C LYS A 355 4.72 3.29 17.08
N GLU A 356 5.99 3.47 17.29
CA GLU A 356 7.03 3.16 16.30
C GLU A 356 7.84 1.93 16.72
N SER A 357 8.59 1.38 15.79
CA SER A 357 9.61 0.35 16.03
C SER A 357 10.86 0.70 15.22
N ASP A 358 11.89 -0.13 15.32
CA ASP A 358 13.12 0.09 14.53
C ASP A 358 12.87 0.03 13.02
N GLN A 359 11.82 -0.68 12.59
CA GLN A 359 11.48 -0.91 11.18
C GLN A 359 10.21 -0.18 10.72
N ILE A 360 9.37 0.29 11.64
CA ILE A 360 8.11 0.99 11.34
C ILE A 360 8.20 2.42 11.87
N LYS A 361 8.31 3.40 10.97
CA LYS A 361 8.63 4.79 11.30
C LYS A 361 7.84 5.76 10.46
N TRP A 362 7.61 6.95 10.97
CA TRP A 362 7.08 8.06 10.20
C TRP A 362 8.21 8.74 9.40
N LEU A 363 7.95 9.00 8.11
CA LEU A 363 8.84 9.87 7.33
C LEU A 363 8.75 11.30 7.88
N PRO A 364 9.88 11.87 8.28
CA PRO A 364 9.89 13.22 8.86
C PRO A 364 9.53 14.27 7.81
N LYS A 365 8.64 15.18 8.16
CA LYS A 365 8.22 16.27 7.27
C LYS A 365 7.61 15.81 5.94
N TYR A 366 6.79 14.78 5.99
CA TYR A 366 5.97 14.32 4.86
C TYR A 366 4.49 14.43 5.17
N VAL A 367 3.69 14.67 4.14
CA VAL A 367 2.22 14.68 4.23
C VAL A 367 1.61 14.21 2.90
N LYS A 368 0.50 13.47 2.97
CA LYS A 368 -0.32 13.08 1.82
C LYS A 368 -1.56 13.95 1.71
N LEU A 369 -1.77 14.54 0.53
CA LEU A 369 -2.97 15.28 0.14
C LEU A 369 -3.60 14.67 -1.12
N PHE A 370 -4.80 15.10 -1.46
CA PHE A 370 -5.59 14.52 -2.54
C PHE A 370 -6.20 15.63 -3.40
N SER A 371 -6.04 15.52 -4.70
CA SER A 371 -6.69 16.40 -5.68
C SER A 371 -8.05 15.83 -6.10
N ASP A 372 -8.05 14.88 -7.02
CA ASP A 372 -9.23 14.36 -7.70
C ASP A 372 -9.52 12.89 -7.39
N GLY A 373 -10.59 12.36 -7.96
CA GLY A 373 -11.13 11.05 -7.66
C GLY A 373 -10.35 9.88 -8.27
N ALA A 374 -10.78 8.66 -7.89
CA ALA A 374 -10.10 7.43 -8.24
C ALA A 374 -10.30 7.04 -9.71
N MET A 375 -9.24 6.53 -10.32
CA MET A 375 -9.26 6.05 -11.70
C MET A 375 -10.19 4.83 -11.88
N TYR A 376 -10.19 3.87 -10.95
CA TYR A 376 -11.05 2.68 -11.04
C TYR A 376 -12.56 2.98 -11.04
N SER A 377 -12.97 4.13 -10.52
CA SER A 377 -14.37 4.57 -10.47
C SER A 377 -14.75 5.52 -11.62
N GLN A 378 -13.81 5.88 -12.50
CA GLN A 378 -13.97 6.98 -13.47
C GLN A 378 -14.37 8.29 -12.82
N LEU A 379 -13.74 8.64 -11.69
CA LEU A 379 -13.99 9.87 -10.94
C LEU A 379 -12.80 10.86 -11.00
N MET A 380 -11.74 10.53 -11.76
CA MET A 380 -10.65 11.47 -12.00
C MET A 380 -11.13 12.68 -12.82
N HIS A 381 -10.65 13.88 -12.52
CA HIS A 381 -11.00 15.08 -13.27
C HIS A 381 -10.22 15.17 -14.58
N MET A 382 -10.98 15.17 -15.68
CA MET A 382 -10.46 15.25 -17.05
C MET A 382 -10.76 16.60 -17.66
N LYS A 383 -9.78 17.25 -18.32
CA LYS A 383 -9.99 18.53 -19.03
C LYS A 383 -11.10 18.44 -20.08
N ASP A 384 -11.16 17.31 -20.80
CA ASP A 384 -12.16 17.08 -21.85
C ASP A 384 -13.32 16.17 -21.39
N GLY A 385 -13.48 15.93 -20.09
CA GLY A 385 -14.54 15.10 -19.51
C GLY A 385 -14.53 13.64 -20.00
N TYR A 386 -15.58 12.92 -19.71
CA TYR A 386 -15.78 11.52 -20.14
C TYR A 386 -16.69 11.43 -21.37
N THR A 387 -16.63 10.30 -22.08
CA THR A 387 -17.37 10.10 -23.36
C THR A 387 -18.87 10.04 -23.18
N ASP A 388 -19.38 9.74 -21.99
CA ASP A 388 -20.80 9.72 -21.64
C ASP A 388 -21.29 11.05 -21.06
N GLY A 389 -20.38 12.02 -20.86
CA GLY A 389 -20.66 13.37 -20.40
C GLY A 389 -20.71 13.53 -18.89
N HIS A 390 -20.37 12.49 -18.09
CA HIS A 390 -20.15 12.71 -16.67
C HIS A 390 -18.80 13.43 -16.45
N GLU A 391 -18.66 14.05 -15.30
CA GLU A 391 -17.44 14.72 -14.86
C GLU A 391 -16.80 13.96 -13.70
N GLY A 392 -15.51 14.19 -13.45
CA GLY A 392 -14.82 13.67 -12.27
C GLY A 392 -15.28 14.37 -10.98
N GLU A 393 -14.72 13.93 -9.87
CA GLU A 393 -14.99 14.50 -8.54
C GLU A 393 -13.70 14.97 -7.88
N TRP A 394 -13.75 16.12 -7.21
CA TRP A 394 -12.67 16.58 -6.34
C TRP A 394 -12.75 15.85 -4.99
N ILE A 395 -11.64 15.25 -4.55
CA ILE A 395 -11.52 14.79 -3.16
C ILE A 395 -11.28 15.98 -2.24
N GLN A 396 -10.42 16.91 -2.67
CA GLN A 396 -10.31 18.25 -2.14
C GLN A 396 -10.49 19.24 -3.30
N LYS A 397 -11.41 20.17 -3.16
CA LYS A 397 -11.56 21.25 -4.15
C LYS A 397 -10.26 22.05 -4.25
N PRO A 398 -9.99 22.72 -5.38
CA PRO A 398 -8.74 23.47 -5.55
C PRO A 398 -8.40 24.39 -4.39
N GLU A 399 -9.39 25.12 -3.88
CA GLU A 399 -9.22 26.04 -2.74
C GLU A 399 -8.92 25.31 -1.43
N GLU A 400 -9.54 24.15 -1.20
CA GLU A 400 -9.32 23.31 -0.02
C GLU A 400 -7.94 22.63 -0.08
N LEU A 401 -7.51 22.21 -1.27
CA LEU A 401 -6.19 21.62 -1.48
C LEU A 401 -5.09 22.66 -1.23
N GLU A 402 -5.23 23.87 -1.79
CA GLU A 402 -4.28 24.96 -1.55
C GLU A 402 -4.22 25.34 -0.05
N ASP A 403 -5.39 25.54 0.57
CA ASP A 403 -5.48 25.90 1.99
C ASP A 403 -4.82 24.84 2.88
N SER A 404 -5.14 23.57 2.66
CA SER A 404 -4.56 22.46 3.42
C SER A 404 -3.06 22.26 3.17
N MET A 405 -2.54 22.56 1.97
CA MET A 405 -1.13 22.37 1.60
C MET A 405 -0.25 23.49 2.19
N ARG A 406 -0.73 24.71 2.23
CA ARG A 406 0.05 25.91 2.58
C ARG A 406 0.79 25.84 3.92
N PRO A 407 0.21 25.38 5.05
CA PRO A 407 0.93 25.27 6.32
C PRO A 407 2.06 24.25 6.29
N TYR A 408 1.90 23.16 5.55
CA TYR A 408 2.94 22.16 5.35
C TYR A 408 4.07 22.70 4.46
N TRP A 409 3.70 23.39 3.37
CA TRP A 409 4.66 24.03 2.48
C TRP A 409 5.55 25.02 3.21
N ASN A 410 4.96 25.91 4.01
CA ASN A 410 5.66 26.93 4.77
C ASN A 410 6.58 26.38 5.89
N ASP A 411 6.38 25.11 6.26
CA ASP A 411 7.17 24.42 7.28
C ASP A 411 8.03 23.29 6.68
N ASP A 412 8.43 23.43 5.41
CA ASP A 412 9.36 22.57 4.67
C ASP A 412 8.97 21.09 4.54
N TYR A 413 7.67 20.78 4.55
CA TYR A 413 7.21 19.42 4.29
C TYR A 413 7.35 19.05 2.81
N THR A 414 7.71 17.80 2.53
CA THR A 414 7.49 17.17 1.23
C THR A 414 6.03 16.77 1.15
N VAL A 415 5.33 17.30 0.14
CA VAL A 415 3.90 17.02 -0.08
C VAL A 415 3.76 15.96 -1.16
N ILE A 416 3.03 14.90 -0.86
CA ILE A 416 2.62 13.90 -1.84
C ILE A 416 1.17 14.17 -2.21
N VAL A 417 0.89 14.35 -3.50
CA VAL A 417 -0.46 14.64 -4.00
C VAL A 417 -0.97 13.46 -4.82
N HIS A 418 -2.14 12.93 -4.42
CA HIS A 418 -2.92 12.05 -5.28
C HIS A 418 -3.49 12.89 -6.43
N ALA A 419 -3.17 12.55 -7.66
CA ALA A 419 -3.66 13.19 -8.87
C ALA A 419 -3.79 12.16 -9.98
N ASN A 420 -5.01 11.88 -10.42
CA ASN A 420 -5.28 10.85 -11.42
C ASN A 420 -5.55 11.41 -12.81
N GLY A 421 -6.38 12.44 -12.92
CA GLY A 421 -6.76 13.07 -14.18
C GLY A 421 -5.88 14.26 -14.53
N ASP A 422 -5.86 14.62 -15.80
CA ASP A 422 -5.05 15.75 -16.28
C ASP A 422 -5.48 17.11 -15.72
N LEU A 423 -6.76 17.32 -15.43
CA LEU A 423 -7.23 18.53 -14.74
C LEU A 423 -6.85 18.52 -13.25
N GLY A 424 -6.94 17.34 -12.59
CA GLY A 424 -6.51 17.20 -11.21
C GLY A 424 -5.00 17.41 -11.04
N PHE A 425 -4.21 16.92 -12.00
CA PHE A 425 -2.76 17.11 -12.04
C PHE A 425 -2.37 18.56 -12.30
N GLU A 426 -2.96 19.23 -13.34
CA GLU A 426 -2.74 20.65 -13.62
C GLU A 426 -3.06 21.53 -12.41
N THR A 427 -4.20 21.29 -11.76
CA THR A 427 -4.60 22.02 -10.54
C THR A 427 -3.55 21.90 -9.45
N ALA A 428 -3.03 20.71 -9.19
CA ALA A 428 -1.99 20.51 -8.19
C ALA A 428 -0.68 21.22 -8.55
N ILE A 429 -0.30 21.25 -9.83
CA ILE A 429 0.87 22.00 -10.33
C ILE A 429 0.67 23.50 -10.12
N ASP A 430 -0.48 24.07 -10.48
CA ASP A 430 -0.79 25.49 -10.32
C ASP A 430 -0.71 25.93 -8.86
N ILE A 431 -1.17 25.09 -7.95
CA ILE A 431 -1.06 25.32 -6.50
C ILE A 431 0.41 25.35 -6.06
N VAL A 432 1.20 24.36 -6.48
CA VAL A 432 2.63 24.31 -6.14
C VAL A 432 3.39 25.52 -6.72
N GLU A 433 3.08 25.95 -7.95
CA GLU A 433 3.63 27.18 -8.53
C GLU A 433 3.30 28.43 -7.69
N THR A 434 2.04 28.51 -7.23
CA THR A 434 1.59 29.61 -6.37
C THR A 434 2.32 29.62 -5.03
N LEU A 435 2.39 28.46 -4.38
CA LEU A 435 3.08 28.32 -3.09
C LEU A 435 4.59 28.58 -3.23
N ASN A 436 5.22 28.10 -4.31
CA ASN A 436 6.64 28.31 -4.54
C ASN A 436 6.97 29.76 -4.91
N LYS A 437 6.05 30.48 -5.53
CA LYS A 437 6.17 31.91 -5.76
C LYS A 437 6.06 32.72 -4.46
N ASP A 438 5.17 32.32 -3.56
CA ASP A 438 4.97 32.98 -2.26
C ASP A 438 6.09 32.66 -1.28
N THR A 439 6.50 31.41 -1.22
CA THR A 439 7.57 30.90 -0.34
C THR A 439 8.49 29.96 -1.16
N PRO A 440 9.54 30.49 -1.78
CA PRO A 440 10.41 29.71 -2.67
C PRO A 440 11.14 28.57 -1.96
N ARG A 441 11.13 27.39 -2.58
CA ARG A 441 11.82 26.17 -2.11
C ARG A 441 12.49 25.48 -3.29
N GLU A 442 13.81 25.27 -3.21
CA GLU A 442 14.60 24.68 -4.30
C GLU A 442 14.45 23.15 -4.39
N ASP A 443 14.41 22.44 -3.24
CA ASP A 443 14.33 20.98 -3.14
C ASP A 443 13.08 20.54 -2.37
N HIS A 444 11.89 20.96 -2.84
CA HIS A 444 10.64 20.60 -2.20
C HIS A 444 10.20 19.15 -2.48
N ARG A 445 10.66 18.56 -3.59
CA ARG A 445 10.36 17.19 -4.04
C ARG A 445 8.88 16.82 -3.96
N THR A 446 7.98 17.74 -4.30
CA THR A 446 6.56 17.39 -4.37
C THR A 446 6.39 16.15 -5.22
N GLY A 447 5.73 15.12 -4.69
CA GLY A 447 5.46 13.87 -5.36
C GLY A 447 4.05 13.86 -5.94
N TYR A 448 3.91 13.70 -7.25
CA TYR A 448 2.60 13.46 -7.86
C TYR A 448 2.42 11.96 -8.07
N HIS A 449 1.36 11.42 -7.49
CA HIS A 449 1.12 9.97 -7.45
C HIS A 449 -0.12 9.58 -8.24
N HIS A 450 -0.11 8.37 -8.76
CA HIS A 450 -1.08 7.67 -9.60
C HIS A 450 -0.98 8.06 -11.08
N LEU A 451 -1.21 9.31 -11.45
CA LEU A 451 -1.00 9.87 -12.78
C LEU A 451 -1.65 8.99 -13.88
N GLY A 452 -2.93 8.64 -13.64
CA GLY A 452 -3.69 7.78 -14.53
C GLY A 452 -3.83 8.34 -15.93
N PHE A 453 -4.01 9.67 -16.04
CA PHE A 453 -4.00 10.40 -17.29
C PHE A 453 -3.36 11.78 -17.11
N THR A 454 -2.41 12.16 -18.00
CA THR A 454 -1.64 13.42 -17.87
C THR A 454 -1.37 14.06 -19.22
N GLY A 455 -1.34 15.40 -19.23
CA GLY A 455 -0.92 16.21 -20.38
C GLY A 455 0.61 16.32 -20.47
N LEU A 456 1.16 16.42 -21.69
CA LEU A 456 2.61 16.57 -21.91
C LEU A 456 3.13 17.91 -21.40
N ASP A 457 2.36 18.98 -21.59
CA ASP A 457 2.77 20.32 -21.13
C ASP A 457 2.83 20.37 -19.59
N ASP A 458 1.89 19.70 -18.92
CA ASP A 458 1.85 19.64 -17.47
C ASP A 458 3.01 18.80 -16.90
N ILE A 459 3.40 17.72 -17.59
CA ILE A 459 4.60 16.93 -17.24
C ILE A 459 5.83 17.84 -17.27
N ASN A 460 6.05 18.61 -18.33
CA ASN A 460 7.19 19.52 -18.46
C ASN A 460 7.19 20.58 -17.34
N ARG A 461 6.04 21.20 -17.08
CA ARG A 461 5.90 22.19 -15.99
C ARG A 461 6.26 21.60 -14.61
N ALA A 462 5.77 20.41 -14.32
CA ALA A 462 6.06 19.74 -13.04
C ALA A 462 7.54 19.36 -12.90
N VAL A 463 8.19 18.91 -13.99
CA VAL A 463 9.64 18.63 -14.01
C VAL A 463 10.44 19.91 -13.78
N GLU A 464 10.08 21.02 -14.43
CA GLU A 464 10.73 22.33 -14.23
C GLU A 464 10.63 22.82 -12.79
N GLN A 465 9.59 22.44 -12.06
CA GLN A 465 9.43 22.72 -10.63
C GLN A 465 10.27 21.82 -9.72
N GLY A 466 10.92 20.78 -10.22
CA GLY A 466 11.68 19.81 -9.41
C GLY A 466 10.81 18.77 -8.72
N ALA A 467 9.63 18.47 -9.26
CA ALA A 467 8.76 17.41 -8.79
C ALA A 467 9.28 16.00 -9.11
N ASN A 468 8.77 15.00 -8.41
CA ASN A 468 8.94 13.59 -8.75
C ASN A 468 7.59 12.92 -9.02
N PHE A 469 7.63 11.78 -9.69
CA PHE A 469 6.44 11.12 -10.23
C PHE A 469 6.40 9.67 -9.79
N SER A 470 5.25 9.24 -9.31
CA SER A 470 5.00 7.84 -9.00
C SER A 470 3.76 7.39 -9.77
N VAL A 471 3.95 6.51 -10.74
CA VAL A 471 2.90 6.07 -11.67
C VAL A 471 2.44 4.67 -11.31
N ASN A 472 1.12 4.41 -11.41
CA ASN A 472 0.60 3.06 -11.38
C ASN A 472 0.41 2.54 -12.83
N PRO A 473 1.36 1.78 -13.39
CA PRO A 473 1.27 1.32 -14.77
C PRO A 473 0.21 0.22 -14.96
N TYR A 474 -0.24 -0.38 -13.86
CA TYR A 474 -1.23 -1.46 -13.88
C TYR A 474 -2.62 -0.95 -14.32
N TYR A 475 -2.90 0.35 -14.19
CA TYR A 475 -4.12 0.96 -14.74
C TYR A 475 -4.24 0.72 -16.26
N THR A 476 -3.15 0.90 -17.01
CA THR A 476 -3.13 0.64 -18.45
C THR A 476 -3.44 -0.83 -18.75
N HIS A 477 -2.87 -1.76 -17.97
CA HIS A 477 -3.13 -3.19 -18.14
C HIS A 477 -4.60 -3.54 -17.90
N ILE A 478 -5.17 -3.13 -16.77
CA ILE A 478 -6.52 -3.54 -16.35
C ILE A 478 -7.61 -2.74 -17.05
N LEU A 479 -7.45 -1.42 -17.17
CA LEU A 479 -8.50 -0.51 -17.56
C LEU A 479 -8.37 0.01 -19.00
N GLY A 480 -7.18 -0.03 -19.59
CA GLY A 480 -6.93 0.65 -20.84
C GLY A 480 -7.82 0.19 -22.01
N GLU A 481 -8.03 -1.12 -22.16
CA GLU A 481 -8.95 -1.65 -23.18
C GLU A 481 -10.41 -1.28 -22.85
N LEU A 482 -10.80 -1.40 -21.59
CA LEU A 482 -12.14 -1.06 -21.11
C LEU A 482 -12.43 0.43 -21.31
N TYR A 483 -11.52 1.30 -20.90
CA TYR A 483 -11.69 2.75 -20.96
C TYR A 483 -11.56 3.29 -22.39
N SER A 484 -10.95 2.53 -23.29
CA SER A 484 -10.97 2.87 -24.73
C SER A 484 -12.38 2.82 -25.33
N VAL A 485 -13.30 2.06 -24.71
CA VAL A 485 -14.68 1.87 -25.15
C VAL A 485 -15.66 2.62 -24.25
N HIS A 486 -15.45 2.53 -22.92
CA HIS A 486 -16.34 3.05 -21.89
C HIS A 486 -15.58 3.99 -20.96
N GLY A 487 -15.54 5.27 -21.25
CA GLY A 487 -14.90 6.25 -20.37
C GLY A 487 -14.20 7.37 -21.10
N ILE A 488 -12.95 7.18 -21.51
CA ILE A 488 -12.13 8.26 -22.07
C ILE A 488 -11.94 8.19 -23.59
N GLY A 489 -12.37 7.11 -24.22
CA GLY A 489 -12.23 6.90 -25.67
C GLY A 489 -10.84 6.38 -26.07
N LYS A 490 -10.75 5.88 -27.32
CA LYS A 490 -9.60 5.11 -27.80
C LYS A 490 -8.28 5.88 -27.77
N GLU A 491 -8.28 7.12 -28.24
CA GLU A 491 -7.06 7.93 -28.37
C GLU A 491 -6.49 8.29 -26.99
N ARG A 492 -7.33 8.72 -26.07
CA ARG A 492 -6.90 9.05 -24.70
C ARG A 492 -6.45 7.81 -23.92
N ALA A 493 -7.10 6.66 -24.12
CA ALA A 493 -6.71 5.41 -23.47
C ALA A 493 -5.29 4.94 -23.85
N GLU A 494 -4.78 5.27 -25.05
CA GLU A 494 -3.38 5.02 -25.43
C GLU A 494 -2.38 5.82 -24.58
N ASN A 495 -2.81 6.92 -23.98
CA ASN A 495 -1.99 7.84 -23.19
C ASN A 495 -2.15 7.66 -21.67
N MET A 496 -2.86 6.62 -21.22
CA MET A 496 -2.97 6.30 -19.81
C MET A 496 -1.62 5.92 -19.20
N SER A 497 -1.38 6.34 -17.96
CA SER A 497 -0.17 5.99 -17.19
C SER A 497 1.09 6.14 -18.05
N ARG A 498 1.38 7.34 -18.51
CA ARG A 498 2.57 7.63 -19.31
C ARG A 498 3.82 7.21 -18.55
N GLY A 499 4.81 6.70 -19.25
CA GLY A 499 6.10 6.34 -18.66
C GLY A 499 7.23 7.05 -19.38
N GLN A 500 7.35 6.81 -20.69
CA GLN A 500 8.42 7.37 -21.51
C GLN A 500 8.41 8.90 -21.52
N SER A 501 7.22 9.51 -21.57
CA SER A 501 7.09 10.97 -21.55
C SER A 501 7.69 11.62 -20.30
N PHE A 502 7.56 11.02 -19.12
CA PHE A 502 8.19 11.53 -17.89
C PHE A 502 9.71 11.44 -17.96
N ILE A 503 10.25 10.35 -18.49
CA ILE A 503 11.70 10.15 -18.63
C ILE A 503 12.27 11.13 -19.67
N GLU A 504 11.63 11.31 -20.80
CA GLU A 504 12.05 12.26 -21.85
C GLU A 504 12.02 13.71 -21.40
N ALA A 505 11.10 14.06 -20.51
CA ALA A 505 11.07 15.37 -19.85
C ALA A 505 12.18 15.57 -18.81
N GLY A 506 12.94 14.51 -18.46
CA GLY A 506 13.98 14.53 -17.43
C GLY A 506 13.42 14.34 -16.01
N GLY A 507 12.20 13.88 -15.88
CA GLY A 507 11.55 13.62 -14.58
C GLY A 507 12.05 12.33 -13.92
N ILE A 508 12.06 12.31 -12.60
CA ILE A 508 12.35 11.10 -11.82
C ILE A 508 11.05 10.31 -11.69
N LEU A 509 10.98 9.21 -12.45
CA LEU A 509 9.82 8.30 -12.49
C LEU A 509 10.03 7.13 -11.55
N SER A 510 9.09 6.88 -10.63
CA SER A 510 8.93 5.64 -9.88
C SER A 510 7.64 4.92 -10.27
N LEU A 511 7.60 3.62 -10.00
CA LEU A 511 6.40 2.80 -10.21
C LEU A 511 5.88 2.30 -8.87
N HIS A 512 4.54 2.31 -8.70
CA HIS A 512 3.92 1.81 -7.48
C HIS A 512 2.70 0.93 -7.77
N SER A 513 2.35 0.11 -6.80
CA SER A 513 1.18 -0.76 -6.87
C SER A 513 -0.09 -0.09 -6.37
N ASP A 514 0.02 0.81 -5.42
CA ASP A 514 -1.13 1.26 -4.62
C ASP A 514 -1.86 0.04 -4.02
N ALA A 515 -1.07 -1.00 -3.62
CA ALA A 515 -1.69 -2.24 -3.18
C ALA A 515 -2.64 -1.98 -1.99
N PRO A 516 -3.84 -2.57 -2.11
CA PRO A 516 -4.26 -3.69 -2.95
C PRO A 516 -4.90 -3.30 -4.30
N MET A 517 -4.76 -2.08 -4.79
CA MET A 517 -5.34 -1.66 -6.08
C MET A 517 -4.63 -2.32 -7.28
N ALA A 518 -3.34 -2.59 -7.18
CA ALA A 518 -2.60 -3.50 -8.04
C ALA A 518 -1.82 -4.50 -7.18
N PRO A 519 -1.28 -5.58 -7.75
CA PRO A 519 -0.45 -6.52 -7.00
C PRO A 519 0.80 -5.84 -6.42
N ALA A 520 1.11 -6.13 -5.13
CA ALA A 520 2.38 -5.74 -4.50
C ALA A 520 3.54 -6.60 -5.05
N GLN A 521 3.74 -6.52 -6.36
CA GLN A 521 4.69 -7.31 -7.15
C GLN A 521 5.45 -6.36 -8.08
N PRO A 522 6.57 -5.76 -7.66
CA PRO A 522 7.28 -4.74 -8.44
C PRO A 522 7.67 -5.19 -9.85
N LEU A 523 8.02 -6.47 -10.05
CA LEU A 523 8.28 -7.00 -11.39
C LEU A 523 7.04 -7.01 -12.30
N SER A 524 5.83 -7.16 -11.73
CA SER A 524 4.59 -7.03 -12.51
C SER A 524 4.32 -5.57 -12.90
N LEU A 525 4.70 -4.60 -12.07
CA LEU A 525 4.62 -3.17 -12.40
C LEU A 525 5.63 -2.84 -13.50
N ALA A 526 6.88 -3.32 -13.37
CA ALA A 526 7.90 -3.20 -14.41
C ALA A 526 7.42 -3.82 -15.74
N TRP A 527 6.87 -5.04 -15.69
CA TRP A 527 6.27 -5.70 -16.85
C TRP A 527 5.18 -4.85 -17.50
N ALA A 528 4.26 -4.30 -16.72
CA ALA A 528 3.17 -3.46 -17.22
C ALA A 528 3.69 -2.18 -17.90
N ALA A 529 4.69 -1.52 -17.34
CA ALA A 529 5.30 -0.31 -17.90
C ALA A 529 6.12 -0.59 -19.18
N VAL A 530 6.88 -1.71 -19.20
CA VAL A 530 7.72 -2.10 -20.34
C VAL A 530 6.88 -2.60 -21.51
N ASN A 531 5.82 -3.35 -21.26
CA ASN A 531 5.05 -4.02 -22.32
C ASN A 531 3.76 -3.29 -22.71
N ARG A 532 3.07 -2.68 -21.74
CA ARG A 532 1.77 -2.00 -21.90
C ARG A 532 0.71 -2.87 -22.58
N ILE A 533 0.69 -4.16 -22.22
CA ILE A 533 -0.25 -5.14 -22.75
C ILE A 533 -1.56 -5.04 -21.94
N GLY A 534 -2.69 -4.86 -22.64
CA GLY A 534 -4.02 -4.86 -22.02
C GLY A 534 -4.44 -6.22 -21.47
N LEU A 535 -5.51 -6.23 -20.69
CA LEU A 535 -6.01 -7.43 -19.98
C LEU A 535 -6.36 -8.61 -20.90
N SER A 536 -6.76 -8.34 -22.14
CA SER A 536 -7.00 -9.39 -23.15
C SER A 536 -5.73 -10.12 -23.60
N GLY A 537 -4.55 -9.58 -23.30
CA GLY A 537 -3.26 -10.08 -23.78
C GLY A 537 -2.97 -9.83 -25.26
N SER A 538 -3.92 -9.25 -26.01
CA SER A 538 -3.86 -9.13 -27.47
C SER A 538 -3.48 -7.73 -27.98
N ARG A 539 -3.59 -6.71 -27.13
CA ARG A 539 -3.37 -5.31 -27.52
C ARG A 539 -2.29 -4.65 -26.69
N THR A 540 -1.37 -3.97 -27.34
CA THR A 540 -0.45 -3.01 -26.70
C THR A 540 -1.08 -1.61 -26.77
N LEU A 541 -1.13 -0.94 -25.63
CA LEU A 541 -1.74 0.38 -25.45
C LEU A 541 -0.65 1.44 -25.35
N GLY A 542 -0.65 2.42 -26.27
CA GLY A 542 0.32 3.49 -26.30
C GLY A 542 1.78 3.01 -26.34
N PRO A 543 2.21 2.32 -27.41
CA PRO A 543 3.54 1.70 -27.47
C PRO A 543 4.70 2.71 -27.37
N LEU A 544 4.45 4.00 -27.58
CA LEU A 544 5.43 5.07 -27.43
C LEU A 544 5.70 5.43 -25.96
N GLU A 545 4.80 5.04 -25.05
CA GLU A 545 4.94 5.26 -23.61
C GLU A 545 5.59 4.08 -22.88
N ARG A 546 6.11 3.07 -23.61
CA ARG A 546 6.88 1.97 -23.02
C ARG A 546 8.24 2.47 -22.58
N ILE A 547 8.67 2.06 -21.40
CA ILE A 547 10.01 2.33 -20.87
C ILE A 547 10.93 1.12 -21.07
N SER A 548 12.23 1.32 -20.93
CA SER A 548 13.19 0.21 -20.97
C SER A 548 13.11 -0.66 -19.71
N VAL A 549 13.65 -1.88 -19.78
CA VAL A 549 13.79 -2.76 -18.59
C VAL A 549 14.67 -2.08 -17.53
N GLU A 550 15.75 -1.41 -17.94
CA GLU A 550 16.63 -0.69 -17.03
C GLU A 550 15.90 0.44 -16.30
N ASP A 551 15.14 1.27 -17.03
CA ASP A 551 14.35 2.35 -16.43
C ASP A 551 13.29 1.81 -15.48
N ALA A 552 12.64 0.68 -15.84
CA ALA A 552 11.67 0.03 -14.98
C ALA A 552 12.30 -0.50 -13.68
N LEU A 553 13.51 -1.08 -13.75
CA LEU A 553 14.25 -1.52 -12.56
C LEU A 553 14.67 -0.33 -11.68
N LYS A 554 15.14 0.77 -12.27
CA LYS A 554 15.42 2.02 -11.53
C LYS A 554 14.15 2.57 -10.89
N ALA A 555 13.01 2.48 -11.56
CA ALA A 555 11.73 3.00 -11.08
C ALA A 555 11.16 2.23 -9.88
N ILE A 556 11.55 0.97 -9.66
CA ILE A 556 11.17 0.16 -8.50
C ILE A 556 12.30 0.01 -7.46
N THR A 557 13.39 0.78 -7.61
CA THR A 557 14.54 0.77 -6.69
C THR A 557 14.99 2.19 -6.36
N ILE A 558 15.99 2.73 -7.07
CA ILE A 558 16.61 4.02 -6.73
C ILE A 558 15.66 5.21 -6.89
N ASN A 559 14.85 5.25 -7.96
CA ASN A 559 13.90 6.32 -8.15
C ASN A 559 12.76 6.27 -7.11
N ALA A 560 12.33 5.06 -6.73
CA ALA A 560 11.38 4.87 -5.65
C ALA A 560 11.96 5.31 -4.29
N ALA A 561 13.23 5.01 -4.01
CA ALA A 561 13.92 5.49 -2.81
C ALA A 561 14.03 7.03 -2.79
N TYR A 562 14.24 7.66 -3.95
CA TYR A 562 14.30 9.12 -4.09
C TYR A 562 13.01 9.82 -3.64
N THR A 563 11.84 9.22 -3.87
CA THR A 563 10.56 9.80 -3.47
C THR A 563 10.44 9.99 -1.96
N ALA A 564 11.16 9.16 -1.19
CA ALA A 564 11.19 9.17 0.28
C ALA A 564 12.48 9.79 0.86
N ARG A 565 13.37 10.38 0.04
CA ARG A 565 14.68 10.87 0.44
C ARG A 565 15.58 9.79 1.05
N LEU A 566 15.41 8.54 0.63
CA LEU A 566 16.20 7.38 1.08
C LEU A 566 17.28 6.96 0.06
N GLU A 567 17.45 7.69 -1.04
CA GLU A 567 18.40 7.36 -2.12
C GLU A 567 19.86 7.28 -1.69
N ASN A 568 20.23 7.92 -0.57
CA ASN A 568 21.56 7.82 0.00
C ASN A 568 21.78 6.57 0.88
N GLU A 569 20.69 5.89 1.22
CA GLU A 569 20.71 4.74 2.13
C GLU A 569 20.39 3.41 1.44
N ILE A 570 19.54 3.43 0.38
CA ILE A 570 19.05 2.25 -0.34
C ILE A 570 18.89 2.52 -1.83
N GLY A 571 18.40 1.55 -2.58
CA GLY A 571 17.97 1.67 -3.98
C GLY A 571 19.05 1.38 -5.02
N THR A 572 20.33 1.35 -4.64
CA THR A 572 21.46 0.86 -5.45
C THR A 572 22.38 0.03 -4.58
N ILE A 573 23.21 -0.82 -5.20
CA ILE A 573 24.29 -1.54 -4.49
C ILE A 573 25.53 -0.65 -4.54
N ASP A 574 25.72 0.17 -3.51
CA ASP A 574 26.87 1.07 -3.34
C ASP A 574 27.45 0.94 -1.92
N VAL A 575 28.76 1.18 -1.80
CA VAL A 575 29.44 1.17 -0.50
C VAL A 575 28.84 2.23 0.43
N GLY A 576 28.53 1.84 1.67
CA GLY A 576 27.92 2.68 2.70
C GLY A 576 26.41 2.61 2.79
N LYS A 577 25.71 2.10 1.75
CA LYS A 577 24.28 1.85 1.78
C LYS A 577 23.94 0.59 2.58
N TYR A 578 22.68 0.46 2.98
CA TYR A 578 22.19 -0.76 3.62
C TYR A 578 22.25 -1.95 2.64
N ALA A 579 22.63 -3.10 3.15
CA ALA A 579 22.64 -4.35 2.41
C ALA A 579 21.22 -4.92 2.29
N ASN A 580 20.40 -4.20 1.53
CA ASN A 580 19.03 -4.59 1.17
C ASN A 580 19.04 -5.05 -0.28
N PHE A 581 18.77 -6.36 -0.50
CA PHE A 581 18.81 -6.97 -1.83
C PHE A 581 17.53 -7.74 -2.11
N THR A 582 17.14 -7.77 -3.39
CA THR A 582 16.18 -8.73 -3.94
C THR A 582 16.94 -9.74 -4.77
N VAL A 583 16.70 -11.01 -4.52
CA VAL A 583 17.37 -12.13 -5.19
C VAL A 583 16.39 -12.83 -6.11
N LEU A 584 16.73 -12.89 -7.39
CA LEU A 584 15.90 -13.44 -8.46
C LEU A 584 16.47 -14.77 -8.96
N ASP A 585 15.59 -15.66 -9.43
CA ASP A 585 15.98 -16.90 -10.07
C ASP A 585 16.61 -16.70 -11.47
N GLN A 586 16.30 -15.58 -12.13
CA GLN A 586 16.75 -15.23 -13.47
C GLN A 586 17.01 -13.73 -13.60
N SER A 587 17.95 -13.36 -14.47
CA SER A 587 18.26 -11.97 -14.77
C SER A 587 17.13 -11.30 -15.57
N PRO A 588 16.61 -10.12 -15.13
CA PRO A 588 15.64 -9.35 -15.89
C PRO A 588 16.13 -8.90 -17.27
N PHE A 589 17.46 -8.86 -17.49
CA PHE A 589 18.06 -8.51 -18.76
C PHE A 589 18.24 -9.70 -19.71
N GLU A 590 18.06 -10.95 -19.22
CA GLU A 590 18.25 -12.17 -20.00
C GLU A 590 16.95 -12.86 -20.41
N VAL A 591 15.81 -12.43 -19.84
CA VAL A 591 14.48 -12.94 -20.21
C VAL A 591 13.83 -12.08 -21.29
N ASP A 592 12.85 -12.64 -22.01
CA ASP A 592 11.96 -11.81 -22.86
C ASP A 592 11.25 -10.80 -21.95
N PRO A 593 11.21 -9.50 -22.27
CA PRO A 593 10.49 -8.51 -21.47
C PRO A 593 9.04 -8.87 -21.14
N LYS A 594 8.40 -9.72 -21.93
CA LYS A 594 7.06 -10.25 -21.67
C LYS A 594 7.00 -11.27 -20.53
N GLU A 595 8.13 -11.78 -20.10
CA GLU A 595 8.25 -12.77 -19.03
C GLU A 595 8.76 -12.17 -17.71
N LEU A 596 8.94 -10.83 -17.63
CA LEU A 596 9.45 -10.14 -16.43
C LEU A 596 8.61 -10.44 -15.19
N ASP A 597 7.30 -10.50 -15.33
CA ASP A 597 6.35 -10.78 -14.24
C ASP A 597 6.36 -12.26 -13.78
N LYS A 598 7.07 -13.13 -14.51
CA LYS A 598 7.20 -14.57 -14.21
C LYS A 598 8.52 -14.91 -13.53
N ILE A 599 9.43 -13.94 -13.41
CA ILE A 599 10.69 -14.17 -12.69
C ILE A 599 10.36 -14.39 -11.20
N THR A 600 10.84 -15.51 -10.68
CA THR A 600 10.63 -15.88 -9.28
C THR A 600 11.57 -15.11 -8.36
N ILE A 601 11.03 -14.59 -7.27
CA ILE A 601 11.81 -14.00 -6.17
C ILE A 601 12.31 -15.14 -5.27
N ALA A 602 13.60 -15.43 -5.26
CA ALA A 602 14.18 -16.52 -4.46
C ALA A 602 14.26 -16.14 -2.96
N ALA A 603 14.70 -14.91 -2.69
CA ALA A 603 14.89 -14.41 -1.34
C ALA A 603 14.93 -12.88 -1.34
N THR A 604 14.85 -12.29 -0.15
CA THR A 604 15.35 -10.96 0.12
C THR A 604 16.56 -11.03 1.06
N VAL A 605 17.40 -10.00 1.02
CA VAL A 605 18.38 -9.73 2.07
C VAL A 605 18.00 -8.37 2.65
N TYR A 606 17.82 -8.32 3.96
CA TYR A 606 17.47 -7.11 4.68
C TYR A 606 18.51 -6.83 5.76
N HIS A 607 19.18 -5.69 5.66
CA HIS A 607 20.32 -5.32 6.53
C HIS A 607 21.36 -6.46 6.64
N GLY A 608 21.66 -7.14 5.52
CA GLY A 608 22.63 -8.23 5.46
C GLY A 608 22.10 -9.60 5.92
N GLU A 609 20.86 -9.68 6.39
CA GLU A 609 20.24 -10.93 6.82
C GLU A 609 19.33 -11.51 5.71
N SER A 610 19.60 -12.77 5.32
CA SER A 610 18.82 -13.46 4.28
C SER A 610 17.47 -13.93 4.78
N ALA A 611 16.42 -13.64 4.02
CA ALA A 611 15.06 -14.11 4.25
C ALA A 611 14.51 -14.79 2.98
N PRO A 612 14.43 -16.13 2.96
CA PRO A 612 13.91 -16.85 1.79
C PRO A 612 12.42 -16.57 1.59
N VAL A 613 12.01 -16.34 0.35
CA VAL A 613 10.61 -16.14 0.00
C VAL A 613 9.90 -17.48 -0.10
N LYS A 614 8.75 -17.58 0.58
CA LYS A 614 7.88 -18.74 0.49
C LYS A 614 7.00 -18.63 -0.75
N HIS A 615 7.09 -19.60 -1.64
CA HIS A 615 6.18 -19.72 -2.78
C HIS A 615 5.17 -20.84 -2.50
N SER A 616 3.90 -20.58 -2.86
CA SER A 616 2.96 -21.70 -2.95
C SER A 616 3.45 -22.67 -4.04
N ASN A 617 3.34 -23.96 -3.81
CA ASN A 617 3.53 -24.93 -4.89
C ASN A 617 2.50 -24.59 -5.98
N ALA A 618 2.99 -24.00 -7.08
CA ALA A 618 2.18 -23.54 -8.19
C ALA A 618 1.36 -24.72 -8.76
N GLY A 619 0.03 -24.65 -8.68
CA GLY A 619 -0.86 -25.67 -9.22
C GLY A 619 -2.15 -25.90 -8.43
N LEU A 620 -2.26 -25.39 -7.22
CA LEU A 620 -3.51 -25.46 -6.48
C LEU A 620 -4.40 -24.28 -6.88
N ASP A 621 -5.40 -24.59 -7.71
CA ASP A 621 -6.52 -23.66 -7.94
C ASP A 621 -7.23 -23.42 -6.60
N MET A 622 -6.93 -22.28 -5.98
CA MET A 622 -7.39 -21.90 -4.65
C MET A 622 -8.83 -21.41 -4.61
N THR A 623 -9.58 -21.69 -5.65
CA THR A 623 -10.99 -21.29 -5.66
C THR A 623 -11.83 -21.93 -4.55
N HIS A 624 -11.35 -22.95 -3.81
CA HIS A 624 -12.16 -23.65 -2.79
C HIS A 624 -11.49 -24.31 -1.59
N GLY A 625 -10.20 -24.65 -1.63
CA GLY A 625 -9.62 -25.55 -0.61
C GLY A 625 -8.80 -24.86 0.47
N SER A 626 -8.07 -23.85 0.12
CA SER A 626 -6.98 -23.34 0.95
C SER A 626 -7.38 -22.28 1.97
N HIS A 627 -8.41 -21.48 1.70
CA HIS A 627 -8.99 -20.65 2.77
C HIS A 627 -9.48 -21.54 3.92
N LYS A 628 -10.07 -22.70 3.60
CA LYS A 628 -10.50 -23.67 4.60
C LYS A 628 -9.31 -24.32 5.33
N ALA A 629 -8.25 -24.69 4.61
CA ALA A 629 -7.06 -25.31 5.19
C ALA A 629 -6.25 -24.32 6.04
N VAL A 630 -6.02 -23.10 5.57
CA VAL A 630 -5.32 -22.03 6.31
C VAL A 630 -6.15 -21.60 7.51
N ARG A 631 -7.47 -21.44 7.41
CA ARG A 631 -8.35 -21.17 8.54
C ARG A 631 -8.36 -22.30 9.57
N LEU A 632 -8.37 -23.57 9.12
CA LEU A 632 -8.31 -24.72 10.02
C LEU A 632 -6.97 -24.82 10.75
N ILE A 633 -5.86 -24.59 10.04
CA ILE A 633 -4.51 -24.58 10.64
C ILE A 633 -4.38 -23.44 11.65
N ASN A 634 -4.88 -22.25 11.33
CA ASN A 634 -4.83 -21.10 12.25
C ASN A 634 -5.78 -21.25 13.44
N MET A 635 -6.94 -21.88 13.30
CA MET A 635 -7.82 -22.23 14.41
C MET A 635 -7.22 -23.30 15.33
N LEU A 636 -6.47 -24.25 14.76
CA LEU A 636 -5.81 -25.29 15.55
C LEU A 636 -4.54 -24.76 16.26
N SER A 637 -3.77 -23.89 15.60
CA SER A 637 -2.59 -23.26 16.21
C SER A 637 -2.93 -22.26 17.33
N ALA A 638 -4.13 -21.66 17.29
CA ALA A 638 -4.61 -20.79 18.37
C ALA A 638 -5.11 -21.54 19.62
N ARG A 639 -5.33 -22.86 19.52
CA ARG A 639 -5.85 -23.68 20.61
C ARG A 639 -4.80 -24.41 21.46
N ASP A 640 -3.60 -24.65 20.94
CA ASP A 640 -2.59 -25.44 21.64
C ASP A 640 -1.24 -24.71 21.75
N GLY A 641 -0.98 -24.18 22.93
CA GLY A 641 0.33 -23.67 23.34
C GLY A 641 1.31 -24.77 23.77
N SER A 642 1.19 -26.04 23.28
CA SER A 642 2.12 -27.12 23.61
C SER A 642 2.52 -27.90 22.35
N GLY A 643 3.82 -27.86 22.06
CA GLY A 643 4.39 -28.51 20.88
C GLY A 643 4.28 -30.03 20.89
N ASP A 644 3.78 -30.54 19.79
CA ASP A 644 4.25 -31.73 19.08
C ASP A 644 3.46 -31.85 17.76
N PHE A 645 4.07 -31.37 16.68
CA PHE A 645 3.42 -31.15 15.39
C PHE A 645 4.06 -32.02 14.30
N CYS A 646 4.05 -33.35 14.40
CA CYS A 646 4.65 -34.14 13.32
C CYS A 646 3.83 -35.29 12.73
N SER A 647 2.78 -35.78 13.36
CA SER A 647 2.06 -36.95 12.82
C SER A 647 0.60 -36.73 12.44
N THR A 648 -0.07 -35.77 13.04
CA THR A 648 -1.52 -35.51 12.79
C THR A 648 -1.77 -34.60 11.59
N SER A 649 -0.79 -33.83 11.15
CA SER A 649 -0.91 -32.85 10.07
C SER A 649 -1.02 -33.50 8.69
N ILE A 650 -0.41 -34.66 8.47
CA ILE A 650 -0.39 -35.34 7.16
C ILE A 650 -1.73 -36.03 6.87
N GLU A 651 -2.34 -36.66 7.88
CA GLU A 651 -3.64 -37.34 7.70
C GLU A 651 -4.80 -36.34 7.53
N MET A 652 -4.75 -35.16 8.19
CA MET A 652 -5.75 -34.12 8.00
C MET A 652 -5.61 -33.36 6.67
N GLN A 653 -4.38 -33.20 6.15
CA GLN A 653 -4.17 -32.62 4.82
C GLN A 653 -4.72 -33.51 3.70
N SER A 654 -4.54 -34.83 3.77
CA SER A 654 -5.05 -35.75 2.76
C SER A 654 -6.57 -35.84 2.76
N SER A 655 -7.21 -35.76 3.92
CA SER A 655 -8.69 -35.78 4.06
C SER A 655 -9.35 -34.47 3.62
N ALA A 656 -8.69 -33.33 3.86
CA ALA A 656 -9.20 -32.00 3.45
C ALA A 656 -9.05 -31.75 1.94
N LEU A 657 -8.09 -32.43 1.29
CA LEU A 657 -7.82 -32.28 -0.16
C LEU A 657 -8.56 -33.30 -1.02
N GLY A 658 -9.33 -34.23 -0.45
CA GLY A 658 -10.07 -35.23 -1.21
C GLY A 658 -9.19 -36.22 -1.97
N VAL A 659 -7.94 -36.40 -1.56
CA VAL A 659 -7.03 -37.40 -2.13
C VAL A 659 -7.24 -38.70 -1.37
N THR A 660 -8.04 -39.58 -1.92
CA THR A 660 -8.06 -40.98 -1.52
C THR A 660 -6.91 -41.69 -2.25
N GLU A 661 -5.95 -42.22 -1.51
CA GLU A 661 -4.98 -43.13 -2.05
C GLU A 661 -5.69 -44.34 -2.70
N HIS A 662 -5.41 -44.55 -3.96
CA HIS A 662 -5.50 -45.85 -4.62
C HIS A 662 -4.13 -46.33 -4.99
#